data_eb75317525461d78983b32c8047c79cf
#
_entry.id   eb75317525461d78983b32c8047c79cf
#
_cell.length_a   1.000
_cell.length_b   1.000
_cell.length_c   1.000
_cell.angle_alpha   90.00
_cell.angle_beta   90.00
_cell.angle_gamma   90.00
#
_symmetry.space_group_name_H-M   'P 1'
#
loop_
_entity.id
_entity.type
_entity.pdbx_description
1 polymer ?
#
loop_
_entity_poly.entity_id
_entity_poly.type
_entity_poly.pdbx_seq_one_letter_code
_entity_poly.pdbx_strand_id
1 'polypeptide(L)'
;MYTLQLPNLLIRAELARGEVASLSLGGKERALPSTPLFRLGLRDNAGTERVLSAHDAVDFTPTSDGGVYGGFDGADSLRVTISLTAEGDTAAWRMAAEQTDKDTLIEWVDFPLITLPKLVENNPEGTGGRVLHPYNEGALISDMVMRERTDFRHWDARYPSLGCYSIFPNMICSQMMAYLWEDCGLYVGAHDEKRSVKAIDYLEENGGITLQIRLYTGADYGEGYTPDFPVIWAATEGRWESAAERYRCWLEAHLPPRAAKIRDNETLPAWYKDSPLVVSYPVRGIHDTDDMSPNALYPYTNALPILEEIRRRTESRLMVLLMHWEGTAPWAPPYVWPPYGDGDSFNRFKDALHGAGDLLGVYCSGFGYTLQSNLTDYERAEDYAARGLEAGMCAGYDGLVAISKICTAQRKGYDICPASPVGRDLLDEAYAPLLDSDLDYAQILDQNHGGGQYFCHSRNHGHPPAPGGWMTASMQDLLGGWHRRFDRGCLGCESAAAEPFIGDLQFSDNRFELNYMIGRPVPLYAYLYHEYVRNFMGNQVCCNLCDDVDTLRYRLAYSFSIGDAMTLVLNPGGGILTHWGTRNFTNLPDKDKVLCLITNLTRFYREEASPYLCDGRMIPTPAPDVGEVVYHVLTFPGTKPLLLPAVHATAWEAVDGSRALILVNPHEEERVCRMGDTDYVVPPMDARLIKL
;
A
#
# COMPACT_ATOMS: atom_id res chain seq x y z
N MET A 1 -37.24 -1.04 -14.34
CA MET A 1 -36.80 -1.12 -12.92
C MET A 1 -36.51 -2.58 -12.62
N TYR A 2 -35.25 -2.91 -12.30
CA TYR A 2 -34.82 -4.20 -11.77
C TYR A 2 -34.66 -4.09 -10.26
N THR A 3 -35.09 -5.08 -9.50
CA THR A 3 -35.04 -5.03 -8.03
C THR A 3 -34.37 -6.29 -7.49
N LEU A 4 -33.31 -6.11 -6.71
CA LEU A 4 -32.63 -7.17 -5.95
C LEU A 4 -32.81 -6.91 -4.45
N GLN A 5 -33.40 -7.88 -3.76
CA GLN A 5 -33.65 -7.84 -2.33
C GLN A 5 -32.78 -8.90 -1.63
N LEU A 6 -31.95 -8.45 -0.71
CA LEU A 6 -31.10 -9.28 0.15
C LEU A 6 -31.34 -8.89 1.62
N PRO A 7 -30.88 -9.68 2.59
CA PRO A 7 -30.87 -9.26 3.99
C PRO A 7 -30.15 -7.92 4.16
N ASN A 8 -30.84 -6.91 4.69
CA ASN A 8 -30.33 -5.55 4.93
C ASN A 8 -29.85 -4.76 3.70
N LEU A 9 -30.01 -5.26 2.48
CA LEU A 9 -29.63 -4.58 1.23
C LEU A 9 -30.75 -4.71 0.20
N LEU A 10 -31.26 -3.57 -0.26
CA LEU A 10 -32.21 -3.50 -1.37
C LEU A 10 -31.64 -2.59 -2.45
N ILE A 11 -31.48 -3.13 -3.66
CA ILE A 11 -31.02 -2.39 -4.83
C ILE A 11 -32.18 -2.28 -5.83
N ARG A 12 -32.45 -1.06 -6.28
CA ARG A 12 -33.37 -0.80 -7.41
C ARG A 12 -32.56 -0.12 -8.52
N ALA A 13 -32.33 -0.85 -9.59
CA ALA A 13 -31.60 -0.34 -10.76
C ALA A 13 -32.59 0.02 -11.87
N GLU A 14 -32.54 1.25 -12.36
CA GLU A 14 -33.27 1.68 -13.55
C GLU A 14 -32.39 1.45 -14.78
N LEU A 15 -32.22 0.18 -15.14
CA LEU A 15 -31.29 -0.27 -16.14
C LEU A 15 -31.43 0.43 -17.49
N ALA A 16 -32.68 0.73 -17.93
CA ALA A 16 -32.92 1.46 -19.18
C ALA A 16 -32.37 2.91 -19.17
N ARG A 17 -32.14 3.48 -17.98
CA ARG A 17 -31.45 4.77 -17.78
C ARG A 17 -29.98 4.62 -17.42
N GLY A 18 -29.55 3.39 -17.21
CA GLY A 18 -28.14 3.09 -16.84
C GLY A 18 -27.75 3.62 -15.47
N GLU A 19 -28.60 3.53 -14.45
CA GLU A 19 -28.34 4.04 -13.12
C GLU A 19 -28.87 3.13 -12.00
N VAL A 20 -28.29 3.22 -10.81
CA VAL A 20 -28.88 2.71 -9.57
C VAL A 20 -29.79 3.82 -9.03
N ALA A 21 -31.10 3.60 -9.13
CA ALA A 21 -32.08 4.59 -8.73
C ALA A 21 -32.30 4.64 -7.21
N SER A 22 -32.04 3.54 -6.50
CA SER A 22 -32.22 3.43 -5.06
C SER A 22 -31.33 2.34 -4.48
N LEU A 23 -30.67 2.66 -3.38
CA LEU A 23 -29.95 1.71 -2.54
C LEU A 23 -30.42 1.88 -1.09
N SER A 24 -31.08 0.88 -0.54
CA SER A 24 -31.48 0.89 0.86
C SER A 24 -30.61 -0.07 1.67
N LEU A 25 -30.00 0.44 2.74
CA LEU A 25 -29.22 -0.30 3.71
C LEU A 25 -29.84 -0.14 5.11
N GLY A 26 -30.11 -1.26 5.77
CA GLY A 26 -30.79 -1.24 7.07
C GLY A 26 -32.15 -0.54 7.04
N GLY A 27 -32.83 -0.55 5.88
CA GLY A 27 -34.14 0.10 5.70
C GLY A 27 -34.08 1.61 5.41
N LYS A 28 -32.89 2.21 5.29
CA LYS A 28 -32.68 3.64 4.98
C LYS A 28 -32.16 3.80 3.56
N GLU A 29 -32.73 4.77 2.81
CA GLU A 29 -32.23 5.14 1.48
C GLU A 29 -30.85 5.80 1.60
N ARG A 30 -29.90 5.35 0.76
CA ARG A 30 -28.51 5.77 0.80
C ARG A 30 -27.97 6.28 -0.54
N ALA A 31 -28.59 5.99 -1.67
CA ALA A 31 -28.09 6.42 -2.98
C ALA A 31 -28.50 7.85 -3.31
N LEU A 32 -27.61 8.56 -4.01
CA LEU A 32 -27.95 9.75 -4.77
C LEU A 32 -28.18 9.36 -6.23
N PRO A 33 -29.26 9.84 -6.88
CA PRO A 33 -29.58 9.48 -8.25
C PRO A 33 -28.64 10.11 -9.28
N SER A 34 -28.77 9.68 -10.54
CA SER A 34 -28.12 10.26 -11.71
C SER A 34 -26.63 9.96 -11.88
N THR A 35 -26.12 8.90 -11.27
CA THR A 35 -24.78 8.40 -11.55
C THR A 35 -24.87 7.32 -12.64
N PRO A 36 -24.12 7.41 -13.76
CA PRO A 36 -24.09 6.34 -14.74
C PRO A 36 -23.54 5.07 -14.11
N LEU A 37 -24.18 3.93 -14.41
CA LEU A 37 -23.81 2.64 -13.83
C LEU A 37 -22.40 2.20 -14.21
N PHE A 38 -21.93 2.63 -15.39
CA PHE A 38 -20.55 2.40 -15.85
C PHE A 38 -20.02 3.57 -16.67
N ARG A 39 -18.70 3.63 -16.78
CA ARG A 39 -17.93 4.42 -17.75
C ARG A 39 -16.88 3.53 -18.41
N LEU A 40 -16.53 3.81 -19.67
CA LEU A 40 -15.45 3.14 -20.40
C LEU A 40 -14.50 4.18 -20.97
N GLY A 41 -13.20 3.94 -20.85
CA GLY A 41 -12.15 4.65 -21.56
C GLY A 41 -11.79 3.90 -22.84
N LEU A 42 -12.08 4.51 -23.97
CA LEU A 42 -11.71 4.03 -25.28
C LEU A 42 -10.49 4.82 -25.77
N ARG A 43 -9.57 4.15 -26.42
CA ARG A 43 -8.38 4.80 -26.97
C ARG A 43 -8.19 4.44 -28.43
N ASP A 44 -7.97 5.44 -29.28
CA ASP A 44 -7.69 5.25 -30.69
C ASP A 44 -6.21 4.92 -30.95
N ASN A 45 -5.87 4.59 -32.21
CA ASN A 45 -4.50 4.29 -32.63
C ASN A 45 -3.51 5.46 -32.49
N ALA A 46 -4.02 6.70 -32.33
CA ALA A 46 -3.20 7.88 -32.07
C ALA A 46 -2.97 8.10 -30.56
N GLY A 47 -3.55 7.27 -29.71
CA GLY A 47 -3.48 7.38 -28.25
C GLY A 47 -4.48 8.37 -27.66
N THR A 48 -5.46 8.87 -28.43
CA THR A 48 -6.48 9.80 -27.95
C THR A 48 -7.53 9.06 -27.12
N GLU A 49 -7.78 9.53 -25.90
CA GLU A 49 -8.81 8.96 -25.05
C GLU A 49 -10.19 9.56 -25.33
N ARG A 50 -11.21 8.69 -25.32
CA ARG A 50 -12.61 9.05 -25.31
C ARG A 50 -13.33 8.28 -24.20
N VAL A 51 -14.12 8.96 -23.41
CA VAL A 51 -14.91 8.35 -22.34
C VAL A 51 -16.37 8.26 -22.76
N LEU A 52 -16.96 7.07 -22.62
CA LEU A 52 -18.38 6.79 -22.78
C LEU A 52 -18.97 6.30 -21.47
N SER A 53 -20.25 6.51 -21.26
CA SER A 53 -20.99 6.07 -20.07
C SER A 53 -22.28 5.34 -20.42
N ALA A 54 -22.92 4.76 -19.43
CA ALA A 54 -24.24 4.18 -19.60
C ALA A 54 -25.29 5.17 -20.14
N HIS A 55 -25.12 6.47 -19.87
CA HIS A 55 -26.03 7.53 -20.32
C HIS A 55 -25.86 7.91 -21.80
N ASP A 56 -24.74 7.50 -22.43
CA ASP A 56 -24.48 7.74 -23.85
C ASP A 56 -25.06 6.65 -24.76
N ALA A 57 -25.59 5.56 -24.18
CA ALA A 57 -26.21 4.48 -24.92
C ALA A 57 -27.60 4.92 -25.44
N VAL A 58 -27.84 4.78 -26.74
CA VAL A 58 -29.15 5.06 -27.36
C VAL A 58 -30.05 3.82 -27.35
N ASP A 59 -29.43 2.64 -27.46
CA ASP A 59 -30.16 1.36 -27.49
C ASP A 59 -30.01 0.64 -26.17
N PHE A 60 -31.11 0.10 -25.66
CA PHE A 60 -31.14 -0.76 -24.49
C PHE A 60 -32.06 -1.97 -24.70
N THR A 61 -31.53 -3.17 -24.50
CA THR A 61 -32.27 -4.42 -24.54
C THR A 61 -32.24 -5.09 -23.17
N PRO A 62 -33.41 -5.26 -22.48
CA PRO A 62 -33.45 -5.91 -21.19
C PRO A 62 -33.16 -7.42 -21.29
N THR A 63 -32.50 -7.98 -20.28
CA THR A 63 -32.34 -9.42 -20.05
C THR A 63 -33.09 -9.81 -18.76
N SER A 64 -33.00 -11.09 -18.35
CA SER A 64 -33.66 -11.57 -17.13
C SER A 64 -33.09 -10.96 -15.85
N ASP A 65 -31.79 -10.62 -15.87
CA ASP A 65 -30.97 -10.20 -14.71
C ASP A 65 -30.22 -8.90 -14.96
N GLY A 66 -30.43 -8.24 -16.11
CA GLY A 66 -29.69 -7.05 -16.48
C GLY A 66 -30.14 -6.43 -17.79
N GLY A 67 -29.19 -6.13 -18.66
CA GLY A 67 -29.47 -5.62 -19.99
C GLY A 67 -28.21 -5.37 -20.83
N VAL A 68 -28.47 -5.10 -22.12
CA VAL A 68 -27.42 -4.82 -23.12
C VAL A 68 -27.62 -3.38 -23.62
N TYR A 69 -26.54 -2.61 -23.50
CA TYR A 69 -26.43 -1.22 -23.97
C TYR A 69 -25.69 -1.17 -25.31
N GLY A 70 -26.14 -0.30 -26.20
CA GLY A 70 -25.58 -0.11 -27.53
C GLY A 70 -25.92 1.24 -28.15
N GLY A 71 -25.54 1.43 -29.43
CA GLY A 71 -25.80 2.68 -30.13
C GLY A 71 -25.01 3.85 -29.60
N PHE A 72 -23.80 3.61 -29.14
CA PHE A 72 -22.90 4.67 -28.70
C PHE A 72 -22.39 5.46 -29.91
N ASP A 73 -22.55 6.78 -29.87
CA ASP A 73 -22.09 7.64 -30.96
C ASP A 73 -20.59 7.43 -31.24
N GLY A 74 -20.21 7.19 -32.52
CA GLY A 74 -18.85 6.91 -32.95
C GLY A 74 -18.20 5.65 -32.34
N ALA A 75 -19.01 4.71 -31.80
CA ALA A 75 -18.60 3.39 -31.36
C ALA A 75 -19.71 2.35 -31.65
N ASP A 76 -20.12 2.29 -32.91
CA ASP A 76 -21.29 1.53 -33.38
C ASP A 76 -21.21 0.02 -33.06
N SER A 77 -20.01 -0.53 -33.03
CA SER A 77 -19.80 -1.95 -32.71
C SER A 77 -19.82 -2.27 -31.21
N LEU A 78 -19.72 -1.25 -30.35
CA LEU A 78 -19.66 -1.45 -28.89
C LEU A 78 -20.99 -1.91 -28.34
N ARG A 79 -20.95 -2.99 -27.58
CA ARG A 79 -22.07 -3.51 -26.79
C ARG A 79 -21.60 -3.76 -25.36
N VAL A 80 -22.34 -3.25 -24.38
CA VAL A 80 -22.04 -3.46 -22.97
C VAL A 80 -23.18 -4.24 -22.33
N THR A 81 -22.89 -5.45 -21.90
CA THR A 81 -23.83 -6.30 -21.16
C THR A 81 -23.56 -6.16 -19.68
N ILE A 82 -24.60 -5.98 -18.88
CA ILE A 82 -24.53 -5.91 -17.41
C ILE A 82 -25.54 -6.88 -16.83
N SER A 83 -25.14 -7.57 -15.76
CA SER A 83 -26.06 -8.35 -14.93
C SER A 83 -25.84 -8.07 -13.44
N LEU A 84 -26.93 -8.24 -12.68
CA LEU A 84 -26.98 -8.14 -11.22
C LEU A 84 -27.72 -9.35 -10.67
N THR A 85 -27.04 -10.17 -9.89
CA THR A 85 -27.57 -11.40 -9.32
C THR A 85 -27.31 -11.49 -7.81
N ALA A 86 -28.12 -12.28 -7.11
CA ALA A 86 -27.84 -12.62 -5.71
C ALA A 86 -26.88 -13.80 -5.64
N GLU A 87 -25.82 -13.67 -4.85
CA GLU A 87 -24.90 -14.75 -4.47
C GLU A 87 -24.82 -14.83 -2.93
N GLY A 88 -25.63 -15.73 -2.36
CA GLY A 88 -25.81 -15.76 -0.91
C GLY A 88 -26.45 -14.49 -0.39
N ASP A 89 -25.76 -13.77 0.51
CA ASP A 89 -26.18 -12.48 1.08
C ASP A 89 -25.56 -11.28 0.37
N THR A 90 -24.96 -11.48 -0.80
CA THR A 90 -24.28 -10.45 -1.58
C THR A 90 -24.92 -10.20 -2.94
N ALA A 91 -24.76 -9.00 -3.46
CA ALA A 91 -25.12 -8.60 -4.81
C ALA A 91 -23.89 -8.68 -5.72
N ALA A 92 -23.93 -9.56 -6.70
CA ALA A 92 -22.86 -9.77 -7.67
C ALA A 92 -23.17 -9.02 -8.96
N TRP A 93 -22.34 -8.03 -9.27
CA TRP A 93 -22.36 -7.26 -10.50
C TRP A 93 -21.38 -7.85 -11.50
N ARG A 94 -21.83 -8.12 -12.71
CA ARG A 94 -20.98 -8.58 -13.83
C ARG A 94 -21.18 -7.72 -15.05
N MET A 95 -20.13 -7.64 -15.87
CA MET A 95 -20.18 -6.93 -17.13
C MET A 95 -19.41 -7.66 -18.23
N ALA A 96 -19.77 -7.36 -19.48
CA ALA A 96 -18.99 -7.65 -20.66
C ALA A 96 -19.07 -6.44 -21.60
N ALA A 97 -17.95 -6.02 -22.17
CA ALA A 97 -17.87 -5.01 -23.20
C ALA A 97 -17.33 -5.68 -24.47
N GLU A 98 -18.16 -5.80 -25.48
CA GLU A 98 -17.82 -6.40 -26.77
C GLU A 98 -17.67 -5.31 -27.83
N GLN A 99 -16.67 -5.43 -28.68
CA GLN A 99 -16.46 -4.54 -29.80
C GLN A 99 -15.70 -5.26 -30.93
N THR A 100 -15.76 -4.73 -32.15
CA THR A 100 -15.08 -5.29 -33.34
C THR A 100 -14.22 -4.28 -34.08
N ASP A 101 -14.18 -3.04 -33.64
CA ASP A 101 -13.39 -1.97 -34.23
C ASP A 101 -11.91 -2.16 -33.87
N LYS A 102 -11.10 -2.53 -34.88
CA LYS A 102 -9.67 -2.81 -34.71
C LYS A 102 -8.79 -1.58 -34.48
N ASP A 103 -9.36 -0.41 -34.62
CA ASP A 103 -8.66 0.86 -34.37
C ASP A 103 -8.95 1.41 -32.96
N THR A 104 -9.78 0.72 -32.20
CA THR A 104 -10.18 1.12 -30.86
C THR A 104 -9.73 0.09 -29.80
N LEU A 105 -9.19 0.58 -28.72
CA LEU A 105 -8.81 -0.16 -27.51
C LEU A 105 -9.78 0.19 -26.39
N ILE A 106 -10.37 -0.79 -25.72
CA ILE A 106 -11.01 -0.59 -24.42
C ILE A 106 -9.93 -0.62 -23.36
N GLU A 107 -9.50 0.54 -22.87
CA GLU A 107 -8.38 0.61 -21.90
C GLU A 107 -8.82 0.27 -20.49
N TRP A 108 -9.97 0.84 -20.07
CA TRP A 108 -10.49 0.67 -18.72
C TRP A 108 -12.00 0.77 -18.67
N VAL A 109 -12.57 0.24 -17.58
CA VAL A 109 -13.99 0.33 -17.25
C VAL A 109 -14.17 0.67 -15.79
N ASP A 110 -14.92 1.72 -15.47
CA ASP A 110 -15.41 2.01 -14.12
C ASP A 110 -16.77 1.32 -13.94
N PHE A 111 -16.85 0.35 -13.02
CA PHE A 111 -18.06 -0.45 -12.82
C PHE A 111 -18.07 -1.25 -11.51
N PRO A 112 -19.21 -1.38 -10.84
CA PRO A 112 -20.40 -0.53 -10.95
C PRO A 112 -20.21 0.77 -10.17
N LEU A 113 -20.78 1.87 -10.65
CA LEU A 113 -20.70 3.17 -10.01
C LEU A 113 -21.93 3.47 -9.15
N ILE A 114 -21.72 4.10 -8.02
CA ILE A 114 -22.78 4.62 -7.15
C ILE A 114 -22.29 5.87 -6.43
N THR A 115 -23.15 6.89 -6.34
CA THR A 115 -22.90 8.09 -5.55
C THR A 115 -23.69 8.03 -4.25
N LEU A 116 -23.03 8.32 -3.15
CA LEU A 116 -23.56 8.30 -1.79
C LEU A 116 -23.46 9.70 -1.16
N PRO A 117 -24.35 10.06 -0.21
CA PRO A 117 -24.32 11.37 0.42
C PRO A 117 -23.00 11.60 1.17
N LYS A 118 -22.44 12.81 1.06
CA LYS A 118 -21.26 13.21 1.83
C LYS A 118 -21.55 13.26 3.32
N LEU A 119 -20.52 12.95 4.12
CA LEU A 119 -20.48 13.32 5.52
C LEU A 119 -20.18 14.84 5.60
N VAL A 120 -21.14 15.62 6.08
CA VAL A 120 -20.98 17.05 6.35
C VAL A 120 -20.59 17.22 7.81
N GLU A 121 -19.39 17.75 8.08
CA GLU A 121 -18.97 18.05 9.45
C GLU A 121 -19.93 19.06 10.09
N ASN A 122 -20.26 18.81 11.37
CA ASN A 122 -21.22 19.59 12.14
C ASN A 122 -22.70 19.48 11.69
N ASN A 123 -23.05 18.52 10.87
CA ASN A 123 -24.44 18.20 10.64
C ASN A 123 -24.84 16.96 11.46
N PRO A 124 -25.45 17.10 12.64
CA PRO A 124 -25.85 15.97 13.48
C PRO A 124 -26.94 15.09 12.85
N GLU A 125 -27.63 15.59 11.82
CA GLU A 125 -28.57 14.82 10.98
C GLU A 125 -27.91 14.26 9.72
N GLY A 126 -26.56 14.33 9.64
CA GLY A 126 -25.79 13.96 8.47
C GLY A 126 -26.14 12.59 7.91
N THR A 127 -26.48 12.56 6.62
CA THR A 127 -26.80 11.32 5.89
C THR A 127 -25.56 10.65 5.29
N GLY A 128 -24.39 11.31 5.38
CA GLY A 128 -23.12 10.82 4.84
C GLY A 128 -22.41 9.84 5.75
N GLY A 129 -21.40 9.17 5.20
CA GLY A 129 -20.55 8.22 5.90
C GLY A 129 -19.06 8.48 5.64
N ARG A 130 -18.21 7.54 6.05
CA ARG A 130 -16.77 7.56 5.85
C ARG A 130 -16.36 6.46 4.87
N VAL A 131 -15.35 6.75 4.04
CA VAL A 131 -14.76 5.74 3.15
C VAL A 131 -13.71 4.95 3.94
N LEU A 132 -13.84 3.62 3.97
CA LEU A 132 -12.75 2.73 4.30
C LEU A 132 -11.93 2.49 3.05
N HIS A 133 -10.67 2.94 3.05
CA HIS A 133 -9.79 2.89 1.89
C HIS A 133 -8.53 2.06 2.20
N PRO A 134 -8.17 1.06 1.37
CA PRO A 134 -7.08 0.13 1.65
C PRO A 134 -5.71 0.70 1.23
N TYR A 135 -5.44 1.94 1.60
CA TYR A 135 -4.20 2.64 1.31
C TYR A 135 -3.17 2.37 2.41
N ASN A 136 -2.01 1.77 2.09
CA ASN A 136 -1.02 1.29 3.05
C ASN A 136 -1.66 0.43 4.15
N GLU A 137 -1.54 0.85 5.42
CA GLU A 137 -2.16 0.14 6.56
C GLU A 137 -3.68 0.25 6.58
N GLY A 138 -4.26 1.21 5.85
CA GLY A 138 -5.69 1.48 5.77
C GLY A 138 -6.11 2.82 6.40
N ALA A 139 -7.15 3.43 5.85
CA ALA A 139 -7.66 4.73 6.30
C ALA A 139 -9.18 4.80 6.33
N LEU A 140 -9.71 5.54 7.33
CA LEU A 140 -11.08 6.04 7.35
C LEU A 140 -11.08 7.51 6.94
N ILE A 141 -11.73 7.83 5.81
CA ILE A 141 -11.66 9.12 5.16
C ILE A 141 -12.99 9.84 5.32
N SER A 142 -12.94 11.05 5.87
CA SER A 142 -14.06 11.99 5.95
C SER A 142 -14.08 12.95 4.74
N ASP A 143 -15.18 13.67 4.57
CA ASP A 143 -15.37 14.62 3.47
C ASP A 143 -14.35 15.77 3.42
N MET A 144 -13.83 16.19 4.57
CA MET A 144 -12.85 17.27 4.64
C MET A 144 -11.53 16.89 3.96
N VAL A 145 -11.04 15.69 4.22
CA VAL A 145 -9.82 15.16 3.60
C VAL A 145 -10.04 14.87 2.10
N MET A 146 -11.24 14.45 1.71
CA MET A 146 -11.59 14.20 0.31
C MET A 146 -11.44 15.45 -0.56
N ARG A 147 -11.79 16.62 -0.05
CA ARG A 147 -11.61 17.90 -0.79
C ARG A 147 -10.15 18.27 -1.02
N GLU A 148 -9.32 18.08 -0.01
CA GLU A 148 -7.89 18.34 -0.11
C GLU A 148 -7.19 17.39 -1.10
N ARG A 149 -7.70 16.18 -1.21
CA ARG A 149 -7.17 15.16 -2.10
C ARG A 149 -7.46 15.40 -3.59
N THR A 150 -8.43 16.24 -3.95
CA THR A 150 -8.74 16.52 -5.37
C THR A 150 -7.56 17.04 -6.16
N ASP A 151 -6.61 17.72 -5.52
CA ASP A 151 -5.40 18.22 -6.15
C ASP A 151 -4.40 17.10 -6.52
N PHE A 152 -4.49 15.93 -5.89
CA PHE A 152 -3.62 14.78 -6.16
C PHE A 152 -4.16 13.84 -7.26
N ARG A 153 -5.37 14.04 -7.76
CA ARG A 153 -5.97 13.22 -8.82
C ARG A 153 -5.34 13.41 -10.20
N HIS A 154 -4.62 14.49 -10.40
CA HIS A 154 -3.97 14.82 -11.66
C HIS A 154 -2.66 14.07 -11.87
N TRP A 155 -2.34 13.13 -11.00
CA TRP A 155 -1.17 12.30 -11.17
C TRP A 155 -1.38 11.36 -12.35
N ASP A 156 -0.40 11.37 -13.21
CA ASP A 156 -0.38 10.53 -14.38
C ASP A 156 -0.43 9.04 -13.97
N ALA A 157 -1.49 8.33 -14.34
CA ALA A 157 -1.66 6.91 -14.02
C ALA A 157 -0.50 6.03 -14.53
N ARG A 158 0.31 6.54 -15.47
CA ARG A 158 1.55 5.89 -15.90
C ARG A 158 2.60 5.76 -14.79
N TYR A 159 2.46 6.57 -13.73
CA TYR A 159 3.39 6.60 -12.61
C TYR A 159 2.66 6.34 -11.29
N PRO A 160 2.14 5.14 -11.07
CA PRO A 160 1.37 4.82 -9.87
C PRO A 160 2.17 4.99 -8.57
N SER A 161 3.50 4.94 -8.63
CA SER A 161 4.37 5.17 -7.48
C SER A 161 4.48 6.64 -7.05
N LEU A 162 4.04 7.60 -7.84
CA LEU A 162 4.05 9.01 -7.48
C LEU A 162 2.80 9.45 -6.68
N GLY A 163 2.34 8.63 -5.74
CA GLY A 163 1.18 8.94 -4.93
C GLY A 163 -0.13 8.69 -5.67
N CYS A 164 -0.14 7.72 -6.55
CA CYS A 164 -1.37 7.22 -7.11
C CYS A 164 -2.13 6.51 -6.00
N TYR A 165 -2.89 7.28 -5.25
CA TYR A 165 -3.63 6.84 -4.07
C TYR A 165 -4.72 5.81 -4.38
N SER A 166 -4.88 5.44 -5.64
CA SER A 166 -5.97 4.60 -6.10
C SER A 166 -5.52 3.31 -6.78
N ILE A 167 -4.24 3.15 -7.16
CA ILE A 167 -3.80 1.97 -7.92
C ILE A 167 -3.54 0.75 -7.03
N PHE A 168 -4.16 -0.36 -7.41
CA PHE A 168 -3.92 -1.73 -6.94
C PHE A 168 -3.33 -2.57 -8.11
N PRO A 169 -2.32 -3.42 -7.90
CA PRO A 169 -1.49 -3.51 -6.70
C PRO A 169 -0.43 -2.41 -6.69
N ASN A 170 -0.41 -1.62 -5.67
CA ASN A 170 0.56 -0.55 -5.39
C ASN A 170 0.32 -0.06 -3.95
N MET A 171 0.14 1.25 -3.73
CA MET A 171 -0.24 1.80 -2.42
C MET A 171 -1.63 1.32 -1.96
N ILE A 172 -2.50 0.91 -2.87
CA ILE A 172 -3.71 0.16 -2.56
C ILE A 172 -3.34 -1.31 -2.40
N CYS A 173 -3.48 -1.82 -1.18
CA CYS A 173 -2.99 -3.15 -0.82
C CYS A 173 -4.00 -4.27 -1.09
N SER A 174 -5.30 -3.97 -1.16
CA SER A 174 -6.39 -4.94 -1.33
C SER A 174 -7.47 -4.45 -2.29
N GLN A 175 -8.29 -5.37 -2.82
CA GLN A 175 -9.26 -5.11 -3.90
C GLN A 175 -10.65 -4.75 -3.36
N MET A 176 -10.72 -3.97 -2.28
CA MET A 176 -11.98 -3.62 -1.64
C MET A 176 -11.99 -2.19 -1.13
N MET A 177 -13.18 -1.66 -0.91
CA MET A 177 -13.44 -0.46 -0.14
C MET A 177 -14.78 -0.62 0.58
N ALA A 178 -15.09 0.28 1.49
CA ALA A 178 -16.44 0.35 2.04
C ALA A 178 -16.83 1.81 2.32
N TYR A 179 -18.11 2.06 2.31
CA TYR A 179 -18.70 3.30 2.78
C TYR A 179 -19.48 3.04 4.07
N LEU A 180 -19.06 3.65 5.17
CA LEU A 180 -19.49 3.29 6.52
C LEU A 180 -20.27 4.44 7.17
N TRP A 181 -21.51 4.15 7.57
CA TRP A 181 -22.30 4.96 8.50
C TRP A 181 -22.17 4.40 9.91
N GLU A 182 -22.77 5.04 10.89
CA GLU A 182 -22.72 4.54 12.28
C GLU A 182 -23.47 3.22 12.47
N ASP A 183 -24.57 3.04 11.73
CA ASP A 183 -25.49 1.92 11.88
C ASP A 183 -25.28 0.78 10.87
N CYS A 184 -24.63 1.06 9.76
CA CYS A 184 -24.42 0.08 8.68
C CYS A 184 -23.26 0.47 7.79
N GLY A 185 -22.92 -0.39 6.81
CA GLY A 185 -21.95 -0.10 5.77
C GLY A 185 -22.31 -0.74 4.43
N LEU A 186 -21.78 -0.17 3.36
CA LEU A 186 -21.74 -0.77 2.03
C LEU A 186 -20.33 -1.26 1.75
N TYR A 187 -20.16 -2.56 1.70
CA TYR A 187 -18.94 -3.19 1.20
C TYR A 187 -18.96 -3.22 -0.33
N VAL A 188 -17.85 -2.88 -0.95
CA VAL A 188 -17.61 -2.99 -2.40
C VAL A 188 -16.27 -3.67 -2.62
N GLY A 189 -16.23 -4.81 -3.30
CA GLY A 189 -15.01 -5.55 -3.55
C GLY A 189 -14.96 -6.20 -4.93
N ALA A 190 -13.82 -6.12 -5.61
CA ALA A 190 -13.55 -6.93 -6.79
C ALA A 190 -12.94 -8.25 -6.34
N HIS A 191 -13.68 -9.34 -6.51
CA HIS A 191 -13.23 -10.68 -6.10
C HIS A 191 -12.45 -11.34 -7.23
N ASP A 192 -11.37 -10.70 -7.66
CA ASP A 192 -10.52 -11.12 -8.78
C ASP A 192 -9.33 -11.95 -8.31
N GLU A 193 -9.36 -13.26 -8.57
CA GLU A 193 -8.27 -14.17 -8.21
C GLU A 193 -6.95 -13.87 -8.94
N LYS A 194 -7.02 -13.26 -10.13
CA LYS A 194 -5.84 -12.85 -10.90
C LYS A 194 -5.21 -11.56 -10.37
N ARG A 195 -5.95 -10.83 -9.53
CA ARG A 195 -5.48 -9.57 -8.93
C ARG A 195 -5.00 -8.57 -9.99
N SER A 196 -5.73 -8.50 -11.09
CA SER A 196 -5.44 -7.58 -12.20
C SER A 196 -5.37 -6.15 -11.70
N VAL A 197 -4.57 -5.32 -12.38
CA VAL A 197 -4.46 -3.90 -12.04
C VAL A 197 -5.82 -3.21 -12.06
N LYS A 198 -6.08 -2.40 -11.03
CA LYS A 198 -7.33 -1.66 -10.82
C LYS A 198 -7.03 -0.28 -10.24
N ALA A 199 -7.94 0.67 -10.43
CA ALA A 199 -8.02 1.81 -9.52
C ALA A 199 -9.20 1.61 -8.57
N ILE A 200 -8.95 1.77 -7.27
CA ILE A 200 -9.96 1.73 -6.21
C ILE A 200 -9.98 3.10 -5.59
N ASP A 201 -11.00 3.87 -5.89
CA ASP A 201 -11.04 5.29 -5.57
C ASP A 201 -12.45 5.76 -5.14
N TYR A 202 -12.52 6.97 -4.68
CA TYR A 202 -13.75 7.68 -4.36
C TYR A 202 -13.65 9.09 -4.91
N LEU A 203 -14.72 9.53 -5.56
CA LEU A 203 -14.75 10.80 -6.28
C LEU A 203 -15.82 11.71 -5.70
N GLU A 204 -15.50 12.99 -5.51
CA GLU A 204 -16.51 13.99 -5.20
C GLU A 204 -17.24 14.39 -6.47
N GLU A 205 -18.43 13.82 -6.70
CA GLU A 205 -19.28 14.03 -7.86
C GLU A 205 -20.74 14.12 -7.48
N ASN A 206 -21.55 14.76 -8.29
CA ASN A 206 -23.02 14.83 -8.17
C ASN A 206 -23.51 15.22 -6.76
N GLY A 207 -22.76 16.05 -6.06
CA GLY A 207 -23.08 16.48 -4.70
C GLY A 207 -22.87 15.42 -3.61
N GLY A 208 -22.21 14.31 -3.92
CA GLY A 208 -21.90 13.21 -3.04
C GLY A 208 -20.50 12.65 -3.24
N ILE A 209 -20.32 11.40 -2.82
CA ILE A 209 -19.12 10.60 -3.02
C ILE A 209 -19.45 9.43 -3.92
N THR A 210 -18.84 9.38 -5.09
CA THR A 210 -18.94 8.25 -6.02
C THR A 210 -17.86 7.22 -5.69
N LEU A 211 -18.27 5.99 -5.36
CA LEU A 211 -17.34 4.87 -5.21
C LEU A 211 -16.98 4.35 -6.59
N GLN A 212 -15.69 4.15 -6.84
CA GLN A 212 -15.17 3.75 -8.14
C GLN A 212 -14.25 2.54 -8.01
N ILE A 213 -14.53 1.49 -8.74
CA ILE A 213 -13.57 0.46 -9.10
C ILE A 213 -13.35 0.56 -10.60
N ARG A 214 -12.14 1.00 -10.99
CA ARG A 214 -11.71 1.00 -12.38
C ARG A 214 -10.99 -0.30 -12.69
N LEU A 215 -11.52 -1.06 -13.62
CA LEU A 215 -10.94 -2.29 -14.13
C LEU A 215 -10.12 -1.96 -15.37
N TYR A 216 -8.82 -2.17 -15.33
CA TYR A 216 -7.97 -2.10 -16.51
C TYR A 216 -8.05 -3.42 -17.26
N THR A 217 -8.27 -3.36 -18.57
CA THR A 217 -8.71 -4.51 -19.34
C THR A 217 -7.61 -5.52 -19.67
N GLY A 218 -6.38 -5.07 -19.80
CA GLY A 218 -5.28 -5.89 -20.33
C GLY A 218 -5.51 -6.35 -21.77
N ALA A 219 -6.35 -5.62 -22.54
CA ALA A 219 -6.74 -5.97 -23.90
C ALA A 219 -5.80 -5.36 -24.96
N ASP A 220 -5.90 -5.89 -26.17
CA ASP A 220 -5.33 -5.29 -27.38
C ASP A 220 -6.43 -4.57 -28.19
N TYR A 221 -6.00 -3.84 -29.20
CA TYR A 221 -6.90 -3.15 -30.13
C TYR A 221 -7.84 -4.14 -30.84
N GLY A 222 -9.11 -3.81 -30.87
CA GLY A 222 -10.13 -4.68 -31.46
C GLY A 222 -10.64 -5.79 -30.55
N GLU A 223 -10.11 -5.91 -29.35
CA GLU A 223 -10.57 -6.88 -28.37
C GLU A 223 -11.68 -6.31 -27.45
N GLY A 224 -12.58 -7.18 -27.03
CA GLY A 224 -13.54 -6.90 -25.98
C GLY A 224 -12.96 -7.14 -24.60
N TYR A 225 -13.75 -6.85 -23.56
CA TYR A 225 -13.38 -7.12 -22.16
C TYR A 225 -14.52 -7.81 -21.40
N THR A 226 -14.24 -8.98 -20.87
CA THR A 226 -15.18 -9.72 -20.03
C THR A 226 -14.41 -10.26 -18.81
N PRO A 227 -14.48 -9.57 -17.65
CA PRO A 227 -13.86 -10.07 -16.43
C PRO A 227 -14.50 -11.38 -15.99
N ASP A 228 -13.72 -12.33 -15.53
CA ASP A 228 -14.16 -13.63 -15.02
C ASP A 228 -14.60 -13.60 -13.55
N PHE A 229 -14.63 -12.41 -12.95
CA PHE A 229 -15.01 -12.17 -11.56
C PHE A 229 -16.15 -11.14 -11.46
N PRO A 230 -16.95 -11.17 -10.38
CA PRO A 230 -17.92 -10.13 -10.07
C PRO A 230 -17.29 -8.98 -9.27
N VAL A 231 -17.94 -7.81 -9.33
CA VAL A 231 -17.81 -6.80 -8.28
C VAL A 231 -18.97 -7.02 -7.29
N ILE A 232 -18.62 -7.21 -6.05
CA ILE A 232 -19.54 -7.58 -4.96
C ILE A 232 -19.96 -6.34 -4.18
N TRP A 233 -21.28 -6.16 -3.99
CA TRP A 233 -21.84 -5.26 -3.00
C TRP A 233 -22.48 -6.06 -1.88
N ALA A 234 -22.25 -5.65 -0.63
CA ALA A 234 -22.86 -6.29 0.53
C ALA A 234 -23.15 -5.30 1.64
N ALA A 235 -24.21 -5.54 2.39
CA ALA A 235 -24.44 -4.84 3.64
C ALA A 235 -23.47 -5.35 4.72
N THR A 236 -22.95 -4.41 5.53
CA THR A 236 -22.11 -4.69 6.70
C THR A 236 -22.61 -3.88 7.90
N GLU A 237 -22.10 -4.16 9.07
CA GLU A 237 -22.21 -3.26 10.21
C GLU A 237 -21.43 -1.96 9.95
N GLY A 238 -21.69 -0.91 10.73
CA GLY A 238 -21.02 0.39 10.57
C GLY A 238 -19.55 0.42 11.01
N ARG A 239 -18.96 -0.73 11.36
CA ARG A 239 -17.56 -0.88 11.77
C ARG A 239 -16.71 -1.33 10.59
N TRP A 240 -15.48 -0.79 10.49
CA TRP A 240 -14.56 -1.14 9.42
C TRP A 240 -14.17 -2.63 9.42
N GLU A 241 -14.08 -3.25 10.60
CA GLU A 241 -13.73 -4.67 10.74
C GLU A 241 -14.77 -5.58 10.09
N SER A 242 -16.05 -5.21 10.08
CA SER A 242 -17.07 -6.04 9.43
C SER A 242 -16.97 -6.05 7.92
N ALA A 243 -16.53 -4.95 7.32
CA ALA A 243 -16.21 -4.90 5.89
C ALA A 243 -14.91 -5.66 5.57
N ALA A 244 -13.88 -5.50 6.41
CA ALA A 244 -12.62 -6.21 6.30
C ALA A 244 -12.82 -7.73 6.42
N GLU A 245 -13.68 -8.20 7.33
CA GLU A 245 -13.97 -9.63 7.51
C GLU A 245 -14.57 -10.27 6.26
N ARG A 246 -15.47 -9.56 5.54
CA ARG A 246 -16.01 -10.05 4.28
C ARG A 246 -14.90 -10.29 3.25
N TYR A 247 -13.97 -9.34 3.13
CA TYR A 247 -12.84 -9.50 2.23
C TYR A 247 -11.89 -10.60 2.68
N ARG A 248 -11.59 -10.68 3.98
CA ARG A 248 -10.72 -11.70 4.55
C ARG A 248 -11.24 -13.12 4.31
N CYS A 249 -12.55 -13.35 4.45
CA CYS A 249 -13.16 -14.65 4.13
C CYS A 249 -12.94 -15.05 2.66
N TRP A 250 -13.04 -14.11 1.72
CA TRP A 250 -12.74 -14.37 0.32
C TRP A 250 -11.24 -14.62 0.10
N LEU A 251 -10.38 -13.78 0.69
CA LEU A 251 -8.93 -13.89 0.58
C LEU A 251 -8.41 -15.25 1.07
N GLU A 252 -8.89 -15.72 2.22
CA GLU A 252 -8.48 -17.01 2.80
C GLU A 252 -8.83 -18.20 1.90
N ALA A 253 -9.90 -18.11 1.12
CA ALA A 253 -10.27 -19.11 0.13
C ALA A 253 -9.47 -19.01 -1.19
N HIS A 254 -8.84 -17.87 -1.46
CA HIS A 254 -8.20 -17.53 -2.73
C HIS A 254 -6.85 -16.84 -2.51
N LEU A 255 -5.96 -17.45 -1.73
CA LEU A 255 -4.65 -16.86 -1.43
C LEU A 255 -3.82 -16.62 -2.70
N PRO A 256 -3.04 -15.53 -2.75
CA PRO A 256 -2.12 -15.29 -3.86
C PRO A 256 -1.01 -16.35 -3.90
N PRO A 257 -0.34 -16.51 -5.05
CA PRO A 257 0.74 -17.46 -5.19
C PRO A 257 1.81 -17.32 -4.09
N ARG A 258 2.29 -18.44 -3.56
CA ARG A 258 3.34 -18.53 -2.53
C ARG A 258 3.01 -17.91 -1.17
N ALA A 259 1.84 -17.28 -1.01
CA ALA A 259 1.41 -16.84 0.30
C ALA A 259 1.12 -18.05 1.21
N ALA A 260 1.75 -18.09 2.34
CA ALA A 260 1.57 -19.10 3.37
C ALA A 260 1.54 -18.46 4.75
N LYS A 261 0.81 -19.04 5.69
CA LYS A 261 0.82 -18.51 7.06
C LYS A 261 2.23 -18.57 7.64
N ILE A 262 2.65 -17.53 8.35
CA ILE A 262 4.00 -17.42 8.95
C ILE A 262 4.39 -18.69 9.73
N ARG A 263 3.42 -19.27 10.47
CA ARG A 263 3.65 -20.48 11.26
C ARG A 263 4.01 -21.70 10.42
N ASP A 264 3.52 -21.74 9.17
CA ASP A 264 3.63 -22.88 8.25
C ASP A 264 4.63 -22.59 7.10
N ASN A 265 5.22 -21.40 7.03
CA ASN A 265 6.09 -20.98 5.95
C ASN A 265 7.56 -21.31 6.25
N GLU A 266 8.04 -22.41 5.64
CA GLU A 266 9.42 -22.90 5.80
C GLU A 266 10.47 -22.05 5.06
N THR A 267 10.06 -21.13 4.19
CA THR A 267 10.99 -20.25 3.45
C THR A 267 11.46 -19.04 4.27
N LEU A 268 10.79 -18.74 5.38
CA LEU A 268 11.14 -17.62 6.23
C LEU A 268 12.44 -17.87 7.02
N PRO A 269 13.36 -16.91 7.08
CA PRO A 269 14.56 -17.05 7.88
C PRO A 269 14.24 -17.11 9.39
N ALA A 270 15.12 -17.77 10.15
CA ALA A 270 14.89 -18.01 11.58
C ALA A 270 14.65 -16.71 12.39
N TRP A 271 15.28 -15.60 11.97
CA TRP A 271 15.13 -14.31 12.65
C TRP A 271 13.76 -13.65 12.46
N TYR A 272 12.97 -14.09 11.50
CA TYR A 272 11.71 -13.42 11.14
C TYR A 272 10.72 -13.32 12.29
N LYS A 273 10.73 -14.29 13.20
CA LYS A 273 9.87 -14.34 14.40
C LYS A 273 10.40 -13.54 15.58
N ASP A 274 11.65 -13.09 15.54
CA ASP A 274 12.29 -12.37 16.64
C ASP A 274 11.83 -10.91 16.78
N SER A 275 11.15 -10.35 15.79
CA SER A 275 10.78 -8.93 15.72
C SER A 275 11.97 -7.99 15.96
N PRO A 276 12.97 -7.97 15.06
CA PRO A 276 14.16 -7.15 15.27
C PRO A 276 13.80 -5.66 15.26
N LEU A 277 14.57 -4.86 16.01
CA LEU A 277 14.54 -3.41 15.89
C LEU A 277 15.25 -3.00 14.60
N VAL A 278 14.54 -2.40 13.67
CA VAL A 278 15.15 -1.88 12.43
C VAL A 278 15.84 -0.56 12.74
N VAL A 279 17.12 -0.44 12.37
CA VAL A 279 17.90 0.78 12.53
C VAL A 279 18.38 1.24 11.16
N SER A 280 17.76 2.30 10.64
CA SER A 280 18.00 2.83 9.30
C SER A 280 18.86 4.09 9.35
N TYR A 281 19.87 4.18 8.47
CA TYR A 281 20.67 5.39 8.32
C TYR A 281 21.44 5.43 6.99
N PRO A 282 21.80 6.64 6.48
CA PRO A 282 22.64 6.78 5.30
C PRO A 282 24.12 6.65 5.65
N VAL A 283 24.92 6.15 4.72
CA VAL A 283 26.38 6.17 4.79
C VAL A 283 26.99 7.35 4.04
N ARG A 284 26.18 8.02 3.19
CA ARG A 284 26.52 9.23 2.44
C ARG A 284 25.41 10.26 2.60
N GLY A 285 25.77 11.55 2.72
CA GLY A 285 24.79 12.60 2.97
C GLY A 285 24.03 12.41 4.29
N ILE A 286 22.92 13.12 4.43
CA ILE A 286 21.99 13.01 5.56
C ILE A 286 20.60 12.62 5.07
N HIS A 287 20.21 13.05 3.87
CA HIS A 287 18.91 12.79 3.23
C HIS A 287 19.05 12.80 1.69
N ASP A 288 17.94 12.58 1.00
CA ASP A 288 17.87 12.27 -0.43
C ASP A 288 18.41 13.34 -1.41
N THR A 289 18.50 14.59 -1.00
CA THR A 289 18.95 15.71 -1.86
C THR A 289 20.25 16.34 -1.36
N ASP A 290 20.94 15.68 -0.46
CA ASP A 290 22.15 16.20 0.15
C ASP A 290 23.39 16.01 -0.76
N ASP A 291 24.51 16.60 -0.37
CA ASP A 291 25.82 16.23 -0.89
C ASP A 291 26.10 14.77 -0.50
N MET A 292 26.26 13.91 -1.50
CA MET A 292 26.48 12.47 -1.30
C MET A 292 27.91 12.11 -0.92
N SER A 293 28.61 13.02 -0.27
CA SER A 293 29.90 12.73 0.38
C SER A 293 29.71 11.77 1.55
N PRO A 294 30.71 10.92 1.84
CA PRO A 294 30.69 10.05 3.02
C PRO A 294 30.46 10.84 4.30
N ASN A 295 29.57 10.37 5.14
CA ASN A 295 29.28 11.00 6.43
C ASN A 295 30.05 10.33 7.59
N ALA A 296 29.80 10.74 8.83
CA ALA A 296 30.53 10.24 10.00
C ALA A 296 30.33 8.74 10.30
N LEU A 297 29.27 8.11 9.73
CA LEU A 297 29.00 6.68 9.86
C LEU A 297 29.75 5.84 8.81
N TYR A 298 30.49 6.48 7.90
CA TYR A 298 31.40 5.82 6.97
C TYR A 298 32.87 6.05 7.37
N PRO A 299 33.77 5.04 7.27
CA PRO A 299 33.54 3.65 6.83
C PRO A 299 32.52 2.93 7.70
N TYR A 300 31.79 1.94 7.11
CA TYR A 300 30.64 1.25 7.74
C TYR A 300 30.84 0.88 9.21
N THR A 301 32.08 0.47 9.59
CA THR A 301 32.43 0.09 10.97
C THR A 301 32.35 1.23 11.98
N ASN A 302 32.28 2.50 11.54
CA ASN A 302 32.11 3.64 12.44
C ASN A 302 30.76 3.63 13.16
N ALA A 303 29.75 2.98 12.59
CA ALA A 303 28.43 2.87 13.21
C ALA A 303 28.37 1.84 14.35
N LEU A 304 29.31 0.87 14.42
CA LEU A 304 29.27 -0.24 15.36
C LEU A 304 29.12 0.19 16.84
N PRO A 305 29.83 1.22 17.37
CA PRO A 305 29.65 1.62 18.78
C PRO A 305 28.21 2.13 19.08
N ILE A 306 27.59 2.85 18.12
CA ILE A 306 26.24 3.38 18.26
C ILE A 306 25.24 2.24 18.24
N LEU A 307 25.39 1.30 17.30
CA LEU A 307 24.53 0.12 17.17
C LEU A 307 24.62 -0.78 18.41
N GLU A 308 25.84 -0.98 18.96
CA GLU A 308 26.04 -1.74 20.19
C GLU A 308 25.36 -1.05 21.39
N GLU A 309 25.43 0.28 21.51
CA GLU A 309 24.69 1.04 22.53
C GLU A 309 23.19 0.80 22.41
N ILE A 310 22.62 0.93 21.20
CA ILE A 310 21.20 0.74 20.96
C ILE A 310 20.80 -0.69 21.32
N ARG A 311 21.49 -1.70 20.78
CA ARG A 311 21.23 -3.12 21.06
C ARG A 311 21.21 -3.42 22.56
N ARG A 312 22.26 -2.97 23.26
CA ARG A 312 22.38 -3.19 24.72
C ARG A 312 21.27 -2.50 25.51
N ARG A 313 20.88 -1.28 25.12
CA ARG A 313 19.83 -0.49 25.82
C ARG A 313 18.45 -1.00 25.55
N THR A 314 18.14 -1.39 24.31
CA THR A 314 16.81 -1.86 23.93
C THR A 314 16.61 -3.35 24.15
N GLU A 315 17.68 -4.08 24.46
CA GLU A 315 17.67 -5.56 24.58
C GLU A 315 17.11 -6.25 23.32
N SER A 316 17.21 -5.56 22.16
CA SER A 316 16.69 -6.03 20.88
C SER A 316 17.80 -6.55 19.97
N ARG A 317 17.50 -7.59 19.20
CA ARG A 317 18.26 -7.89 17.99
C ARG A 317 18.05 -6.77 16.99
N LEU A 318 19.10 -6.32 16.30
CA LEU A 318 19.00 -5.26 15.32
C LEU A 318 18.90 -5.82 13.90
N MET A 319 18.08 -5.18 13.04
CA MET A 319 18.19 -5.22 11.59
C MET A 319 18.73 -3.86 11.13
N VAL A 320 19.99 -3.81 10.79
CA VAL A 320 20.59 -2.58 10.26
C VAL A 320 20.23 -2.42 8.81
N LEU A 321 19.54 -1.32 8.45
CA LEU A 321 19.07 -1.03 7.09
C LEU A 321 19.87 0.15 6.52
N LEU A 322 20.79 -0.12 5.60
CA LEU A 322 21.67 0.90 5.03
C LEU A 322 20.97 1.66 3.90
N MET A 323 21.05 3.00 3.97
CA MET A 323 20.62 3.93 2.95
C MET A 323 21.84 4.55 2.25
N HIS A 324 21.72 4.93 0.98
CA HIS A 324 22.79 5.54 0.16
C HIS A 324 24.09 4.73 0.17
N TRP A 325 23.95 3.42 0.24
CA TRP A 325 25.04 2.44 0.30
C TRP A 325 25.55 2.00 -1.08
N GLU A 326 24.78 2.27 -2.14
CA GLU A 326 25.04 1.80 -3.51
C GLU A 326 26.38 2.35 -4.02
N GLY A 327 27.24 1.49 -4.48
CA GLY A 327 28.58 1.86 -4.90
C GLY A 327 28.64 2.59 -6.23
N THR A 328 27.62 2.46 -7.05
CA THR A 328 27.50 3.17 -8.33
C THR A 328 27.12 4.63 -8.08
N ALA A 329 25.89 4.87 -7.69
CA ALA A 329 25.40 6.17 -7.21
C ALA A 329 24.13 5.95 -6.40
N PRO A 330 23.85 6.76 -5.36
CA PRO A 330 22.57 6.74 -4.68
C PRO A 330 21.48 7.12 -5.67
N TRP A 331 20.30 6.51 -5.52
CA TRP A 331 19.17 6.80 -6.40
C TRP A 331 19.41 6.50 -7.88
N ALA A 332 20.35 5.61 -8.22
CA ALA A 332 20.70 5.27 -9.60
C ALA A 332 20.40 3.80 -9.95
N PRO A 333 19.13 3.34 -9.82
CA PRO A 333 18.78 1.99 -10.24
C PRO A 333 19.05 1.79 -11.75
N PRO A 334 19.18 0.53 -12.22
CA PRO A 334 19.08 -0.69 -11.46
C PRO A 334 20.42 -1.17 -10.88
N TYR A 335 21.52 -0.53 -11.20
CA TYR A 335 22.88 -0.96 -10.83
C TYR A 335 23.25 -0.52 -9.40
N VAL A 336 22.68 -1.19 -8.40
CA VAL A 336 22.90 -0.85 -6.99
C VAL A 336 24.19 -1.44 -6.40
N TRP A 337 24.65 -2.58 -6.91
CA TRP A 337 25.87 -3.26 -6.45
C TRP A 337 27.13 -2.80 -7.21
N PRO A 338 28.33 -2.81 -6.62
CA PRO A 338 28.68 -3.22 -5.25
C PRO A 338 28.37 -2.16 -4.19
N PRO A 339 28.56 -2.47 -2.88
CA PRO A 339 28.53 -1.45 -1.82
C PRO A 339 29.54 -0.31 -2.06
N TYR A 340 29.18 0.90 -1.62
CA TYR A 340 30.03 2.09 -1.78
C TYR A 340 31.40 1.93 -1.10
N GLY A 341 32.44 2.39 -1.80
CA GLY A 341 33.81 2.45 -1.33
C GLY A 341 34.48 1.08 -1.31
N ASP A 342 35.11 0.73 -0.20
CA ASP A 342 35.91 -0.47 -0.09
C ASP A 342 35.09 -1.65 0.45
N GLY A 343 35.03 -2.73 -0.32
CA GLY A 343 34.32 -3.95 0.04
C GLY A 343 34.81 -4.60 1.34
N ASP A 344 36.06 -4.39 1.71
CA ASP A 344 36.64 -4.93 2.96
C ASP A 344 35.99 -4.27 4.20
N SER A 345 35.73 -2.96 4.15
CA SER A 345 35.03 -2.26 5.23
C SER A 345 33.58 -2.75 5.37
N PHE A 346 32.88 -2.97 4.26
CA PHE A 346 31.53 -3.51 4.24
C PHE A 346 31.49 -4.94 4.82
N ASN A 347 32.40 -5.81 4.38
CA ASN A 347 32.47 -7.18 4.87
C ASN A 347 32.80 -7.26 6.36
N ARG A 348 33.80 -6.47 6.85
CA ARG A 348 34.09 -6.39 8.28
C ARG A 348 32.89 -5.89 9.10
N PHE A 349 32.16 -4.95 8.59
CA PHE A 349 30.94 -4.46 9.23
C PHE A 349 29.87 -5.54 9.32
N LYS A 350 29.59 -6.23 8.21
CA LYS A 350 28.66 -7.35 8.16
C LYS A 350 29.06 -8.46 9.15
N ASP A 351 30.31 -8.89 9.11
CA ASP A 351 30.83 -9.93 9.99
C ASP A 351 30.73 -9.53 11.48
N ALA A 352 30.93 -8.25 11.80
CA ALA A 352 30.76 -7.74 13.16
C ALA A 352 29.29 -7.78 13.61
N LEU A 353 28.34 -7.41 12.75
CA LEU A 353 26.92 -7.51 13.04
C LEU A 353 26.50 -8.97 13.24
N HIS A 354 26.83 -9.85 12.31
CA HIS A 354 26.53 -11.27 12.43
C HIS A 354 27.18 -11.91 13.68
N GLY A 355 28.41 -11.52 14.00
CA GLY A 355 29.10 -11.94 15.22
C GLY A 355 28.42 -11.50 16.52
N ALA A 356 27.67 -10.40 16.47
CA ALA A 356 26.85 -9.91 17.57
C ALA A 356 25.43 -10.50 17.58
N GLY A 357 25.06 -11.29 16.56
CA GLY A 357 23.73 -11.83 16.36
C GLY A 357 22.75 -10.86 15.68
N ASP A 358 23.22 -9.71 15.21
CA ASP A 358 22.45 -8.71 14.48
C ASP A 358 22.38 -9.05 12.99
N LEU A 359 21.57 -8.32 12.24
CA LEU A 359 21.22 -8.55 10.84
C LEU A 359 21.60 -7.35 9.99
N LEU A 360 21.92 -7.58 8.71
CA LEU A 360 22.24 -6.53 7.76
C LEU A 360 21.28 -6.55 6.56
N GLY A 361 20.62 -5.43 6.32
CA GLY A 361 19.78 -5.17 5.16
C GLY A 361 20.23 -3.93 4.41
N VAL A 362 19.74 -3.81 3.17
CA VAL A 362 19.99 -2.67 2.29
C VAL A 362 18.71 -2.16 1.65
N TYR A 363 18.67 -0.86 1.40
CA TYR A 363 17.57 -0.17 0.72
C TYR A 363 18.00 0.14 -0.72
N CYS A 364 17.20 -0.24 -1.73
CA CYS A 364 17.50 -0.08 -3.15
C CYS A 364 16.39 0.68 -3.87
N SER A 365 16.75 1.36 -4.95
CA SER A 365 15.92 2.38 -5.59
C SER A 365 14.93 1.89 -6.66
N GLY A 366 14.59 0.59 -6.73
CA GLY A 366 13.52 0.07 -7.60
C GLY A 366 13.85 -0.06 -9.09
N PHE A 367 12.84 -0.01 -9.96
CA PHE A 367 12.92 -0.40 -11.38
C PHE A 367 13.11 0.77 -12.34
N GLY A 368 13.95 1.72 -12.00
CA GLY A 368 14.38 2.74 -12.95
C GLY A 368 15.63 2.34 -13.73
N TYR A 369 15.83 2.91 -14.92
CA TYR A 369 17.13 2.96 -15.59
C TYR A 369 17.67 4.39 -15.51
N THR A 370 18.72 4.59 -14.79
CA THR A 370 19.34 5.91 -14.61
C THR A 370 20.32 6.18 -15.73
N LEU A 371 20.01 7.17 -16.57
CA LEU A 371 20.95 7.67 -17.57
C LEU A 371 22.03 8.52 -16.94
N GLN A 372 21.65 9.40 -16.02
CA GLN A 372 22.53 10.38 -15.38
C GLN A 372 22.06 10.66 -13.96
N SER A 373 23.00 10.63 -13.01
CA SER A 373 22.77 11.16 -11.66
C SER A 373 22.91 12.69 -11.66
N ASN A 374 22.08 13.35 -10.85
CA ASN A 374 22.24 14.77 -10.55
C ASN A 374 23.07 15.00 -9.26
N LEU A 375 23.43 13.92 -8.56
CA LEU A 375 24.10 13.94 -7.27
C LEU A 375 25.57 13.52 -7.35
N THR A 376 25.96 12.81 -8.43
CA THR A 376 27.32 12.27 -8.64
C THR A 376 27.69 12.29 -10.11
N ASP A 377 28.92 11.90 -10.47
CA ASP A 377 29.41 11.80 -11.85
C ASP A 377 28.89 10.58 -12.62
N TYR A 378 27.90 9.85 -12.07
CA TYR A 378 27.33 8.66 -12.72
C TYR A 378 26.60 9.01 -14.00
N GLU A 379 26.99 8.34 -15.10
CA GLU A 379 26.41 8.51 -16.43
C GLU A 379 26.48 7.21 -17.23
N ARG A 380 25.38 6.81 -17.90
CA ARG A 380 25.27 5.57 -18.68
C ARG A 380 24.53 5.73 -20.02
N ALA A 381 24.48 6.92 -20.59
CA ALA A 381 23.79 7.12 -21.87
C ALA A 381 24.43 6.32 -23.01
N GLU A 382 25.77 6.17 -23.03
CA GLU A 382 26.46 5.36 -24.02
C GLU A 382 26.13 3.87 -23.89
N ASP A 383 26.12 3.33 -22.67
CA ASP A 383 25.75 1.93 -22.39
C ASP A 383 24.30 1.65 -22.80
N TYR A 384 23.39 2.55 -22.46
CA TYR A 384 21.99 2.49 -22.87
C TYR A 384 21.82 2.36 -24.39
N ALA A 385 22.48 3.23 -25.14
CA ALA A 385 22.40 3.25 -26.60
C ALA A 385 23.09 2.03 -27.23
N ALA A 386 24.28 1.68 -26.76
CA ALA A 386 25.08 0.56 -27.29
C ALA A 386 24.40 -0.80 -27.08
N ARG A 387 23.67 -0.97 -26.00
CA ARG A 387 22.95 -2.22 -25.68
C ARG A 387 21.52 -2.27 -26.21
N GLY A 388 21.02 -1.16 -26.80
CA GLY A 388 19.65 -1.09 -27.30
C GLY A 388 18.59 -1.21 -26.18
N LEU A 389 18.88 -0.70 -25.00
CA LEU A 389 18.04 -0.88 -23.79
C LEU A 389 16.69 -0.16 -23.90
N GLU A 390 16.50 0.71 -24.89
CA GLU A 390 15.21 1.34 -25.18
C GLU A 390 14.07 0.32 -25.31
N ALA A 391 14.33 -0.84 -25.91
CA ALA A 391 13.38 -1.93 -26.07
C ALA A 391 12.92 -2.57 -24.74
N GLY A 392 13.55 -2.21 -23.62
CA GLY A 392 13.19 -2.68 -22.28
C GLY A 392 12.47 -1.63 -21.43
N MET A 393 12.27 -0.40 -21.94
CA MET A 393 11.71 0.70 -21.17
C MET A 393 10.20 0.82 -21.37
N CYS A 394 9.46 1.27 -20.34
CA CYS A 394 8.05 1.57 -20.48
C CYS A 394 7.80 2.61 -21.57
N ALA A 395 6.76 2.44 -22.35
CA ALA A 395 6.38 3.34 -23.43
C ALA A 395 4.94 3.87 -23.26
N GLY A 396 4.70 5.05 -23.80
CA GLY A 396 3.37 5.61 -23.97
C GLY A 396 2.61 5.00 -25.14
N TYR A 397 1.34 5.39 -25.33
CA TYR A 397 0.53 4.98 -26.49
C TYR A 397 1.07 5.53 -27.83
N ASP A 398 1.84 6.59 -27.77
CA ASP A 398 2.57 7.17 -28.92
C ASP A 398 3.80 6.33 -29.35
N GLY A 399 4.09 5.25 -28.61
CA GLY A 399 5.25 4.40 -28.84
C GLY A 399 6.58 4.98 -28.35
N LEU A 400 6.57 6.17 -27.77
CA LEU A 400 7.78 6.80 -27.23
C LEU A 400 8.09 6.31 -25.82
N VAL A 401 9.37 6.15 -25.52
CA VAL A 401 9.82 5.78 -24.19
C VAL A 401 9.40 6.84 -23.17
N ALA A 402 8.81 6.40 -22.08
CA ALA A 402 8.37 7.26 -20.98
C ALA A 402 9.59 7.70 -20.16
N ILE A 403 9.83 9.01 -20.12
CA ILE A 403 10.83 9.59 -19.20
C ILE A 403 10.33 9.42 -17.79
N SER A 404 11.16 8.88 -16.91
CA SER A 404 10.84 8.73 -15.49
C SER A 404 10.57 10.09 -14.87
N LYS A 405 9.45 10.19 -14.15
CA LYS A 405 9.08 11.36 -13.36
C LYS A 405 9.42 11.20 -11.88
N ILE A 406 10.05 10.07 -11.52
CA ILE A 406 10.38 9.73 -10.15
C ILE A 406 11.79 10.16 -9.85
N CYS A 407 11.98 10.78 -8.68
CA CYS A 407 13.29 11.24 -8.20
C CYS A 407 14.02 12.13 -9.21
N THR A 408 13.29 13.01 -9.86
CA THR A 408 13.84 13.91 -10.90
C THR A 408 14.86 14.91 -10.36
N ALA A 409 14.84 15.18 -9.05
CA ALA A 409 15.87 15.96 -8.38
C ALA A 409 17.20 15.19 -8.30
N GLN A 410 17.15 13.87 -8.17
CA GLN A 410 18.31 13.00 -7.99
C GLN A 410 18.86 12.45 -9.30
N ARG A 411 18.01 12.19 -10.31
CA ARG A 411 18.40 11.49 -11.54
C ARG A 411 17.57 11.87 -12.76
N LYS A 412 18.13 11.56 -13.93
CA LYS A 412 17.42 11.49 -15.21
C LYS A 412 17.43 10.05 -15.70
N GLY A 413 16.32 9.56 -16.24
CA GLY A 413 16.27 8.20 -16.75
C GLY A 413 14.87 7.79 -17.21
N TYR A 414 14.70 6.50 -17.31
CA TYR A 414 13.49 5.83 -17.81
C TYR A 414 13.00 4.80 -16.78
N ASP A 415 11.79 4.33 -16.96
CA ASP A 415 11.21 3.26 -16.15
C ASP A 415 11.31 1.93 -16.91
N ILE A 416 11.81 0.89 -16.27
CA ILE A 416 11.99 -0.43 -16.90
C ILE A 416 10.64 -1.16 -16.88
N CYS A 417 10.32 -1.80 -18.03
CA CYS A 417 9.18 -2.70 -18.15
C CYS A 417 9.59 -4.14 -17.84
N PRO A 418 9.22 -4.72 -16.68
CA PRO A 418 9.60 -6.08 -16.31
C PRO A 418 8.90 -7.16 -17.16
N ALA A 419 7.87 -6.80 -17.92
CA ALA A 419 7.20 -7.69 -18.87
C ALA A 419 7.86 -7.72 -20.25
N SER A 420 8.77 -6.76 -20.56
CA SER A 420 9.62 -6.81 -21.75
C SER A 420 10.76 -7.81 -21.53
N PRO A 421 11.10 -8.69 -22.51
CA PRO A 421 12.27 -9.56 -22.39
C PRO A 421 13.57 -8.81 -22.09
N VAL A 422 13.80 -7.68 -22.79
CA VAL A 422 15.01 -6.85 -22.58
C VAL A 422 15.00 -6.22 -21.19
N GLY A 423 13.86 -5.71 -20.73
CA GLY A 423 13.72 -5.15 -19.39
C GLY A 423 13.91 -6.22 -18.31
N ARG A 424 13.37 -7.42 -18.51
CA ARG A 424 13.53 -8.54 -17.58
C ARG A 424 14.99 -8.97 -17.47
N ASP A 425 15.68 -9.18 -18.61
CA ASP A 425 17.09 -9.58 -18.63
C ASP A 425 17.97 -8.53 -17.94
N LEU A 426 17.69 -7.24 -18.16
CA LEU A 426 18.39 -6.13 -17.53
C LEU A 426 18.22 -6.15 -16.00
N LEU A 427 16.99 -6.34 -15.51
CA LEU A 427 16.72 -6.41 -14.08
C LEU A 427 17.38 -7.63 -13.44
N ASP A 428 17.27 -8.81 -14.05
CA ASP A 428 17.90 -10.03 -13.57
C ASP A 428 19.43 -9.93 -13.52
N GLU A 429 20.06 -9.31 -14.55
CA GLU A 429 21.51 -9.03 -14.59
C GLU A 429 21.93 -8.06 -13.46
N ALA A 430 21.21 -6.96 -13.34
CA ALA A 430 21.61 -5.87 -12.43
C ALA A 430 21.45 -6.23 -10.96
N TYR A 431 20.39 -6.99 -10.61
CA TYR A 431 20.13 -7.40 -9.22
C TYR A 431 20.79 -8.74 -8.84
N ALA A 432 21.30 -9.51 -9.81
CA ALA A 432 21.96 -10.79 -9.55
C ALA A 432 23.01 -10.73 -8.43
N PRO A 433 23.96 -9.78 -8.41
CA PRO A 433 24.98 -9.75 -7.36
C PRO A 433 24.42 -9.48 -5.96
N LEU A 434 23.34 -8.71 -5.86
CA LEU A 434 22.64 -8.47 -4.60
C LEU A 434 21.92 -9.74 -4.12
N LEU A 435 21.20 -10.41 -5.03
CA LEU A 435 20.43 -11.62 -4.72
C LEU A 435 21.34 -12.82 -4.37
N ASP A 436 22.57 -12.85 -4.87
CA ASP A 436 23.58 -13.87 -4.54
C ASP A 436 24.40 -13.52 -3.29
N SER A 437 24.14 -12.34 -2.68
CA SER A 437 24.84 -11.93 -1.46
C SER A 437 24.34 -12.69 -0.23
N ASP A 438 25.09 -12.58 0.85
CA ASP A 438 24.75 -13.14 2.16
C ASP A 438 24.12 -12.10 3.11
N LEU A 439 23.39 -11.13 2.54
CA LEU A 439 22.57 -10.18 3.29
C LEU A 439 21.33 -10.85 3.86
N ASP A 440 20.83 -10.35 4.98
CA ASP A 440 19.64 -10.87 5.64
C ASP A 440 18.35 -10.27 5.09
N TYR A 441 18.43 -9.06 4.49
CA TYR A 441 17.29 -8.33 3.98
C TYR A 441 17.66 -7.43 2.80
N ALA A 442 16.77 -7.35 1.81
CA ALA A 442 16.87 -6.38 0.73
C ALA A 442 15.51 -5.73 0.45
N GLN A 443 15.40 -4.43 0.74
CA GLN A 443 14.26 -3.63 0.28
C GLN A 443 14.54 -3.21 -1.17
N ILE A 444 14.18 -4.08 -2.11
CA ILE A 444 14.58 -3.95 -3.51
C ILE A 444 13.73 -2.97 -4.32
N LEU A 445 12.56 -2.61 -3.80
CA LEU A 445 11.55 -1.85 -4.52
C LEU A 445 11.21 -0.54 -3.80
N ASP A 446 12.14 0.40 -3.75
CA ASP A 446 11.80 1.81 -3.58
C ASP A 446 11.09 2.33 -4.84
N GLN A 447 10.13 3.22 -4.71
CA GLN A 447 9.36 3.82 -5.82
C GLN A 447 8.41 2.85 -6.57
N ASN A 448 8.58 1.56 -6.44
CA ASN A 448 7.63 0.53 -6.84
C ASN A 448 6.78 0.13 -5.63
N HIS A 449 6.00 1.07 -5.12
CA HIS A 449 5.23 0.93 -3.90
C HIS A 449 4.38 -0.34 -3.91
N GLY A 450 4.36 -1.05 -2.79
CA GLY A 450 3.60 -2.30 -2.66
C GLY A 450 3.99 -3.41 -3.63
N GLY A 451 5.09 -3.26 -4.39
CA GLY A 451 5.51 -4.20 -5.43
C GLY A 451 4.89 -3.92 -6.81
N GLY A 452 4.19 -2.80 -7.00
CA GLY A 452 3.59 -2.45 -8.30
C GLY A 452 4.62 -2.08 -9.36
N GLN A 453 4.28 -2.29 -10.63
CA GLN A 453 5.09 -1.85 -11.77
C GLN A 453 4.51 -0.59 -12.43
N TYR A 454 5.35 0.09 -13.21
CA TYR A 454 4.93 1.23 -14.03
C TYR A 454 4.06 0.79 -15.20
N PHE A 455 3.12 1.64 -15.61
CA PHE A 455 2.30 1.36 -16.78
C PHE A 455 3.15 1.41 -18.06
N CYS A 456 2.95 0.41 -18.89
CA CYS A 456 3.59 0.31 -20.19
C CYS A 456 2.53 0.04 -21.26
N HIS A 457 2.51 0.86 -22.30
CA HIS A 457 1.55 0.77 -23.39
C HIS A 457 2.22 0.32 -24.71
N SER A 458 3.43 -0.25 -24.62
CA SER A 458 4.18 -0.71 -25.77
C SER A 458 3.47 -1.87 -26.48
N ARG A 459 3.39 -1.80 -27.79
CA ARG A 459 2.92 -2.90 -28.66
C ARG A 459 4.03 -3.90 -29.03
N ASN A 460 5.28 -3.64 -28.58
CA ASN A 460 6.46 -4.40 -29.00
C ASN A 460 7.08 -5.24 -27.87
N HIS A 461 6.50 -5.21 -26.67
CA HIS A 461 7.07 -5.90 -25.49
C HIS A 461 6.51 -7.31 -25.27
N GLY A 462 5.59 -7.77 -26.13
CA GLY A 462 4.98 -9.09 -25.99
C GLY A 462 3.81 -9.14 -25.00
N HIS A 463 3.39 -7.99 -24.50
CA HIS A 463 2.17 -7.84 -23.67
C HIS A 463 1.17 -6.89 -24.37
N PRO A 464 -0.13 -6.96 -24.03
CA PRO A 464 -1.13 -6.02 -24.54
C PRO A 464 -0.82 -4.56 -24.13
N PRO A 465 -1.25 -3.55 -24.94
CA PRO A 465 -1.01 -2.14 -24.63
C PRO A 465 -1.87 -1.60 -23.48
N ALA A 466 -3.05 -2.18 -23.21
CA ALA A 466 -3.82 -1.81 -22.02
C ALA A 466 -3.19 -2.42 -20.75
N PRO A 467 -3.08 -1.65 -19.66
CA PRO A 467 -2.77 -2.20 -18.35
C PRO A 467 -3.75 -3.29 -17.95
N GLY A 468 -3.35 -4.24 -17.10
CA GLY A 468 -4.25 -5.32 -16.69
C GLY A 468 -3.57 -6.44 -15.93
N GLY A 469 -4.15 -7.64 -16.01
CA GLY A 469 -3.66 -8.82 -15.28
C GLY A 469 -2.23 -9.26 -15.65
N TRP A 470 -1.79 -9.01 -16.87
CA TRP A 470 -0.43 -9.31 -17.30
C TRP A 470 0.64 -8.56 -16.48
N MET A 471 0.33 -7.37 -15.99
CA MET A 471 1.24 -6.60 -15.14
C MET A 471 1.48 -7.33 -13.80
N THR A 472 0.41 -7.73 -13.14
CA THR A 472 0.51 -8.49 -11.89
C THR A 472 1.25 -9.81 -12.10
N ALA A 473 0.92 -10.55 -13.18
CA ALA A 473 1.53 -11.83 -13.49
C ALA A 473 3.04 -11.69 -13.75
N SER A 474 3.48 -10.66 -14.50
CA SER A 474 4.91 -10.44 -14.78
C SER A 474 5.70 -10.11 -13.51
N MET A 475 5.12 -9.33 -12.61
CA MET A 475 5.74 -9.02 -11.31
C MET A 475 5.80 -10.25 -10.40
N GLN A 476 4.73 -11.05 -10.34
CA GLN A 476 4.73 -12.31 -9.56
C GLN A 476 5.79 -13.29 -10.06
N ASP A 477 6.01 -13.34 -11.37
CA ASP A 477 7.05 -14.19 -11.95
C ASP A 477 8.45 -13.67 -11.63
N LEU A 478 8.70 -12.37 -11.79
CA LEU A 478 9.97 -11.73 -11.44
C LEU A 478 10.30 -11.90 -9.96
N LEU A 479 9.40 -11.46 -9.09
CA LEU A 479 9.60 -11.48 -7.64
C LEU A 479 9.72 -12.91 -7.11
N GLY A 480 8.93 -13.85 -7.62
CA GLY A 480 9.05 -15.26 -7.26
C GLY A 480 10.36 -15.90 -7.71
N GLY A 481 10.94 -15.45 -8.84
CA GLY A 481 12.29 -15.80 -9.27
C GLY A 481 13.36 -15.29 -8.29
N TRP A 482 13.26 -14.03 -7.93
CA TRP A 482 14.18 -13.36 -7.01
C TRP A 482 14.08 -13.89 -5.58
N HIS A 483 12.87 -14.13 -5.08
CA HIS A 483 12.65 -14.75 -3.76
C HIS A 483 13.36 -16.10 -3.65
N ARG A 484 13.24 -16.97 -4.66
CA ARG A 484 13.94 -18.26 -4.67
C ARG A 484 15.46 -18.15 -4.75
N ARG A 485 15.98 -17.08 -5.36
CA ARG A 485 17.42 -16.83 -5.46
C ARG A 485 18.00 -16.26 -4.16
N PHE A 486 17.24 -15.40 -3.49
CA PHE A 486 17.61 -14.79 -2.20
C PHE A 486 17.12 -15.66 -1.03
N ASP A 487 17.53 -16.92 -1.00
CA ASP A 487 16.99 -17.99 -0.14
C ASP A 487 17.40 -17.87 1.35
N ARG A 488 18.32 -16.96 1.69
CA ARG A 488 18.82 -16.77 3.06
C ARG A 488 18.18 -15.58 3.78
N GLY A 489 17.56 -14.69 3.06
CA GLY A 489 17.01 -13.44 3.57
C GLY A 489 15.55 -13.22 3.18
N CYS A 490 15.07 -12.02 3.43
CA CYS A 490 13.76 -11.56 3.00
C CYS A 490 13.88 -10.42 1.99
N LEU A 491 12.96 -10.39 1.04
CA LEU A 491 12.74 -9.25 0.16
C LEU A 491 11.64 -8.35 0.71
N GLY A 492 11.70 -7.05 0.38
CA GLY A 492 10.69 -6.08 0.72
C GLY A 492 10.57 -4.96 -0.30
N CYS A 493 9.57 -4.13 -0.11
CA CYS A 493 9.29 -2.95 -0.94
C CYS A 493 8.98 -1.72 -0.08
N GLU A 494 9.00 -0.57 -0.71
CA GLU A 494 8.45 0.66 -0.17
C GLU A 494 6.92 0.56 -0.11
N SER A 495 6.33 0.96 1.02
CA SER A 495 4.97 0.65 1.43
C SER A 495 4.75 -0.86 1.68
N ALA A 496 3.71 -1.21 2.42
CA ALA A 496 3.38 -2.61 2.65
C ALA A 496 3.14 -3.35 1.32
N ALA A 497 3.60 -4.57 1.20
CA ALA A 497 3.41 -5.38 0.00
C ALA A 497 1.92 -5.49 -0.34
N ALA A 498 1.53 -5.15 -1.56
CA ALA A 498 0.16 -5.37 -2.01
C ALA A 498 -0.15 -6.87 -2.10
N GLU A 499 -1.43 -7.20 -1.95
CA GLU A 499 -1.92 -8.57 -1.83
C GLU A 499 -1.26 -9.60 -2.77
N PRO A 500 -1.08 -9.34 -4.10
CA PRO A 500 -0.53 -10.37 -4.99
C PRO A 500 0.93 -10.73 -4.70
N PHE A 501 1.64 -9.94 -3.89
CA PHE A 501 3.09 -10.05 -3.67
C PHE A 501 3.48 -10.40 -2.23
N ILE A 502 2.52 -10.59 -1.31
CA ILE A 502 2.80 -10.91 0.09
C ILE A 502 3.57 -12.23 0.30
N GLY A 503 3.54 -13.13 -0.69
CA GLY A 503 4.31 -14.37 -0.66
C GLY A 503 5.79 -14.20 -1.02
N ASP A 504 6.16 -13.08 -1.63
CA ASP A 504 7.52 -12.81 -2.13
C ASP A 504 8.18 -11.62 -1.43
N LEU A 505 7.43 -10.57 -1.13
CA LEU A 505 7.88 -9.38 -0.41
C LEU A 505 7.48 -9.50 1.06
N GLN A 506 8.26 -10.26 1.81
CA GLN A 506 7.85 -10.78 3.12
C GLN A 506 8.12 -9.83 4.28
N PHE A 507 8.93 -8.78 4.08
CA PHE A 507 9.25 -7.80 5.12
C PHE A 507 9.35 -6.40 4.52
N SER A 508 8.27 -5.64 4.58
CA SER A 508 8.13 -4.36 3.87
C SER A 508 7.91 -3.18 4.80
N ASP A 509 8.15 -2.00 4.27
CA ASP A 509 8.02 -0.69 4.91
C ASP A 509 6.53 -0.31 5.04
N ASN A 510 5.86 -0.69 6.12
CA ASN A 510 4.46 -0.30 6.34
C ASN A 510 4.37 1.16 6.84
N ARG A 511 3.74 2.02 6.05
CA ARG A 511 3.69 3.44 6.35
C ARG A 511 2.43 3.83 7.10
N PHE A 512 2.63 4.60 8.16
CA PHE A 512 1.55 5.21 8.91
C PHE A 512 0.80 6.20 8.01
N GLU A 513 -0.53 6.05 7.92
CA GLU A 513 -1.35 6.79 6.97
C GLU A 513 -1.20 8.31 7.08
N LEU A 514 -0.95 8.82 8.26
CA LEU A 514 -0.71 10.25 8.50
C LEU A 514 0.48 10.82 7.70
N ASN A 515 1.35 9.98 7.15
CA ASN A 515 2.41 10.43 6.27
C ASN A 515 1.87 11.17 5.03
N TYR A 516 0.68 10.79 4.57
CA TYR A 516 0.10 11.31 3.33
C TYR A 516 -1.22 12.05 3.54
N MET A 517 -1.70 12.14 4.79
CA MET A 517 -2.85 12.96 5.17
C MET A 517 -4.17 12.59 4.49
N ILE A 518 -4.38 11.34 4.11
CA ILE A 518 -5.62 10.96 3.43
C ILE A 518 -6.76 10.57 4.37
N GLY A 519 -6.48 10.21 5.62
CA GLY A 519 -7.54 9.85 6.57
C GLY A 519 -7.03 9.47 7.95
N ARG A 520 -7.94 9.05 8.82
CA ARG A 520 -7.61 8.46 10.13
C ARG A 520 -7.10 7.03 9.90
N PRO A 521 -5.90 6.68 10.36
CA PRO A 521 -5.38 5.34 10.18
C PRO A 521 -6.21 4.28 10.92
N VAL A 522 -6.40 3.16 10.26
CA VAL A 522 -6.96 1.93 10.83
C VAL A 522 -6.09 0.74 10.38
N PRO A 523 -5.88 -0.27 11.22
CA PRO A 523 -4.97 -1.37 10.93
C PRO A 523 -5.58 -2.41 9.98
N LEU A 524 -6.09 -1.95 8.82
CA LEU A 524 -6.74 -2.82 7.83
C LEU A 524 -5.75 -3.83 7.24
N TYR A 525 -4.51 -3.38 6.95
CA TYR A 525 -3.49 -4.27 6.41
C TYR A 525 -3.16 -5.40 7.39
N ALA A 526 -2.87 -5.08 8.63
CA ALA A 526 -2.60 -6.08 9.65
C ALA A 526 -3.80 -7.00 9.87
N TYR A 527 -5.03 -6.46 9.83
CA TYR A 527 -6.25 -7.25 9.95
C TYR A 527 -6.39 -8.30 8.84
N LEU A 528 -5.98 -7.98 7.61
CA LEU A 528 -6.10 -8.87 6.45
C LEU A 528 -4.92 -9.83 6.31
N TYR A 529 -3.68 -9.36 6.57
CA TYR A 529 -2.49 -10.05 6.09
C TYR A 529 -1.48 -10.45 7.18
N HIS A 530 -1.63 -10.05 8.44
CA HIS A 530 -0.63 -10.30 9.48
C HIS A 530 -0.26 -11.77 9.68
N GLU A 531 -1.21 -12.69 9.47
CA GLU A 531 -0.93 -14.14 9.52
C GLU A 531 0.04 -14.62 8.41
N TYR A 532 0.24 -13.83 7.35
CA TYR A 532 0.98 -14.22 6.13
C TYR A 532 2.27 -13.44 5.96
N VAL A 533 2.31 -12.18 6.39
CA VAL A 533 3.42 -11.26 6.17
C VAL A 533 3.57 -10.31 7.36
N ARG A 534 4.82 -10.02 7.72
CA ARG A 534 5.14 -8.97 8.70
C ARG A 534 5.81 -7.80 8.01
N ASN A 535 5.64 -6.63 8.61
CA ASN A 535 6.25 -5.41 8.14
C ASN A 535 7.11 -4.77 9.23
N PHE A 536 7.78 -3.71 8.87
CA PHE A 536 8.41 -2.79 9.81
C PHE A 536 7.87 -1.37 9.61
N MET A 537 8.10 -0.51 10.57
CA MET A 537 7.54 0.85 10.64
C MET A 537 7.98 1.76 9.48
N GLY A 538 9.00 1.36 8.72
CA GLY A 538 9.57 2.16 7.65
C GLY A 538 10.47 3.31 8.13
N ASN A 539 11.17 3.92 7.19
CA ASN A 539 12.11 5.01 7.48
C ASN A 539 11.46 6.40 7.53
N GLN A 540 10.25 6.55 6.98
CA GLN A 540 9.49 7.80 7.03
C GLN A 540 8.58 7.88 8.26
N VAL A 541 9.11 7.55 9.40
CA VAL A 541 8.42 7.22 10.64
C VAL A 541 7.31 8.19 11.07
N CYS A 542 7.55 9.50 11.01
CA CYS A 542 6.59 10.54 11.42
C CYS A 542 6.48 11.67 10.38
N CYS A 543 6.57 11.36 9.10
CA CYS A 543 6.78 12.35 8.03
C CYS A 543 5.78 13.53 8.03
N ASN A 544 4.54 13.32 8.40
CA ASN A 544 3.51 14.36 8.42
C ASN A 544 3.00 14.74 9.81
N LEU A 545 3.43 14.05 10.86
CA LEU A 545 3.22 14.55 12.22
C LEU A 545 4.19 15.69 12.50
N CYS A 546 3.69 16.76 13.12
CA CYS A 546 4.53 17.88 13.52
C CYS A 546 5.41 17.51 14.73
N ASP A 547 6.36 18.38 15.05
CA ASP A 547 7.36 18.25 16.13
C ASP A 547 6.76 18.22 17.55
N ASP A 548 5.71 17.47 17.77
CA ASP A 548 5.26 17.21 19.13
C ASP A 548 6.25 16.23 19.79
N VAL A 549 6.59 16.47 21.04
CA VAL A 549 7.72 15.83 21.74
C VAL A 549 7.63 14.31 21.78
N ASP A 550 6.45 13.74 21.65
CA ASP A 550 6.17 12.33 21.75
C ASP A 550 5.66 11.66 20.46
N THR A 551 5.65 12.37 19.33
CA THR A 551 5.12 11.83 18.06
C THR A 551 5.82 10.56 17.61
N LEU A 552 7.14 10.47 17.77
CA LEU A 552 7.87 9.24 17.45
C LEU A 552 7.47 8.08 18.37
N ARG A 553 7.29 8.33 19.66
CA ARG A 553 6.83 7.30 20.62
C ARG A 553 5.40 6.86 20.29
N TYR A 554 4.53 7.80 19.90
CA TYR A 554 3.18 7.50 19.44
C TYR A 554 3.19 6.57 18.22
N ARG A 555 4.04 6.88 17.24
CA ARG A 555 4.18 6.06 16.03
C ARG A 555 4.77 4.68 16.32
N LEU A 556 5.79 4.59 17.18
CA LEU A 556 6.38 3.32 17.62
C LEU A 556 5.34 2.42 18.30
N ALA A 557 4.55 3.00 19.21
CA ALA A 557 3.49 2.30 19.94
C ALA A 557 2.38 1.78 18.98
N TYR A 558 2.01 2.58 17.98
CA TYR A 558 1.06 2.14 16.93
C TYR A 558 1.61 0.94 16.16
N SER A 559 2.82 1.05 15.62
CA SER A 559 3.44 -0.03 14.84
C SER A 559 3.56 -1.32 15.65
N PHE A 560 4.00 -1.20 16.89
CA PHE A 560 4.07 -2.34 17.80
C PHE A 560 2.70 -2.99 18.01
N SER A 561 1.65 -2.17 18.24
CA SER A 561 0.30 -2.68 18.51
C SER A 561 -0.31 -3.47 17.35
N ILE A 562 0.11 -3.19 16.12
CA ILE A 562 -0.35 -3.89 14.90
C ILE A 562 0.59 -5.03 14.46
N GLY A 563 1.63 -5.33 15.25
CA GLY A 563 2.56 -6.43 15.00
C GLY A 563 3.74 -6.09 14.09
N ASP A 564 3.91 -4.82 13.67
CA ASP A 564 5.05 -4.39 12.89
C ASP A 564 6.32 -4.25 13.74
N ALA A 565 7.48 -4.52 13.15
CA ALA A 565 8.76 -4.26 13.79
C ALA A 565 8.99 -2.74 13.92
N MET A 566 9.49 -2.32 15.08
CA MET A 566 9.81 -0.92 15.35
C MET A 566 11.02 -0.45 14.55
N THR A 567 11.08 0.85 14.20
CA THR A 567 12.19 1.43 13.43
C THR A 567 12.76 2.66 14.12
N LEU A 568 14.08 2.78 14.10
CA LEU A 568 14.80 4.01 14.39
C LEU A 568 15.52 4.51 13.14
N VAL A 569 15.48 5.82 12.92
CA VAL A 569 16.29 6.50 11.90
C VAL A 569 17.37 7.30 12.60
N LEU A 570 18.65 7.08 12.21
CA LEU A 570 19.78 7.78 12.80
C LEU A 570 20.30 8.88 11.88
N ASN A 571 20.71 9.99 12.48
CA ASN A 571 21.58 10.96 11.82
C ASN A 571 23.08 10.56 11.95
N PRO A 572 23.98 11.16 11.19
CA PRO A 572 25.41 10.85 11.23
C PRO A 572 26.08 11.03 12.62
N GLY A 573 25.51 11.83 13.51
CA GLY A 573 25.96 12.02 14.88
C GLY A 573 25.42 11.00 15.88
N GLY A 574 24.64 10.01 15.42
CA GLY A 574 24.03 8.98 16.27
C GLY A 574 22.79 9.44 17.04
N GLY A 575 22.24 10.62 16.71
CA GLY A 575 20.94 11.08 17.20
C GLY A 575 19.79 10.39 16.48
N ILE A 576 18.64 10.29 17.14
CA ILE A 576 17.41 9.71 16.55
C ILE A 576 16.65 10.81 15.84
N LEU A 577 16.22 10.53 14.60
CA LEU A 577 15.39 11.42 13.79
C LEU A 577 13.91 11.01 13.91
N THR A 578 13.02 12.00 13.76
CA THR A 578 11.58 11.74 13.71
C THR A 578 11.13 11.21 12.35
N HIS A 579 11.89 11.43 11.29
CA HIS A 579 11.63 10.88 9.96
C HIS A 579 12.88 11.00 9.07
N TRP A 580 12.89 10.20 8.00
CA TRP A 580 13.78 10.37 6.86
C TRP A 580 13.31 11.52 5.97
N GLY A 581 14.23 12.29 5.39
CA GLY A 581 13.94 13.30 4.38
C GLY A 581 14.41 14.70 4.73
N THR A 582 13.99 15.68 3.93
CA THR A 582 14.49 17.06 3.94
C THR A 582 13.84 18.00 4.96
N ARG A 583 12.88 17.53 5.74
CA ARG A 583 12.17 18.34 6.71
C ARG A 583 13.00 18.51 7.97
N ASN A 584 13.38 19.75 8.26
CA ASN A 584 14.04 20.09 9.51
C ASN A 584 12.98 20.23 10.59
N PHE A 585 12.75 19.19 11.35
CA PHE A 585 12.03 19.32 12.61
C PHE A 585 12.95 19.97 13.63
N THR A 586 12.43 20.94 14.35
CA THR A 586 13.18 21.71 15.35
C THR A 586 13.24 21.00 16.69
N ASN A 587 12.26 20.14 16.99
CA ASN A 587 12.20 19.35 18.21
C ASN A 587 12.56 17.90 17.89
N LEU A 588 13.78 17.50 18.23
CA LEU A 588 14.20 16.11 18.13
C LEU A 588 13.64 15.33 19.33
N PRO A 589 13.31 14.04 19.14
CA PRO A 589 12.83 13.21 20.23
C PRO A 589 13.92 13.01 21.28
N ASP A 590 13.51 12.89 22.52
CA ASP A 590 14.38 12.50 23.62
C ASP A 590 14.83 11.04 23.42
N LYS A 591 16.10 10.84 23.07
CA LYS A 591 16.68 9.51 22.82
C LYS A 591 16.44 8.54 23.97
N ASP A 592 16.59 8.99 25.21
CA ASP A 592 16.47 8.12 26.39
C ASP A 592 15.04 7.64 26.57
N LYS A 593 14.06 8.50 26.36
CA LYS A 593 12.64 8.13 26.43
C LYS A 593 12.21 7.21 25.30
N VAL A 594 12.68 7.47 24.09
CA VAL A 594 12.43 6.59 22.94
C VAL A 594 12.99 5.19 23.19
N LEU A 595 14.26 5.10 23.60
CA LEU A 595 14.89 3.81 23.90
C LEU A 595 14.22 3.10 25.10
N CYS A 596 13.73 3.86 26.09
CA CYS A 596 12.97 3.30 27.22
C CYS A 596 11.68 2.62 26.75
N LEU A 597 10.89 3.32 25.91
CA LEU A 597 9.67 2.73 25.33
C LEU A 597 10.00 1.44 24.54
N ILE A 598 11.01 1.49 23.67
CA ILE A 598 11.41 0.32 22.87
C ILE A 598 11.83 -0.84 23.78
N THR A 599 12.58 -0.58 24.85
CA THR A 599 12.99 -1.61 25.82
C THR A 599 11.78 -2.28 26.46
N ASN A 600 10.82 -1.49 26.94
CA ASN A 600 9.62 -2.01 27.59
C ASN A 600 8.80 -2.85 26.58
N LEU A 601 8.57 -2.34 25.37
CA LEU A 601 7.81 -3.06 24.35
C LEU A 601 8.54 -4.33 23.87
N THR A 602 9.88 -4.31 23.72
CA THR A 602 10.66 -5.51 23.39
C THR A 602 10.55 -6.57 24.46
N ARG A 603 10.60 -6.18 25.74
CA ARG A 603 10.42 -7.11 26.87
C ARG A 603 9.01 -7.66 26.87
N PHE A 604 8.00 -6.81 26.77
CA PHE A 604 6.60 -7.19 26.68
C PHE A 604 6.33 -8.15 25.51
N TYR A 605 6.93 -7.91 24.35
CA TYR A 605 6.85 -8.83 23.20
C TYR A 605 7.36 -10.24 23.58
N ARG A 606 8.56 -10.33 24.14
CA ARG A 606 9.19 -11.62 24.48
C ARG A 606 8.43 -12.37 25.57
N GLU A 607 7.93 -11.66 26.57
CA GLU A 607 7.35 -12.27 27.77
C GLU A 607 5.86 -12.61 27.62
N GLU A 608 5.09 -11.79 26.86
CA GLU A 608 3.65 -11.90 26.84
C GLU A 608 3.04 -11.84 25.43
N ALA A 609 3.50 -10.94 24.54
CA ALA A 609 2.75 -10.58 23.35
C ALA A 609 3.12 -11.39 22.09
N SER A 610 4.27 -12.08 22.06
CA SER A 610 4.72 -12.82 20.88
C SER A 610 3.73 -13.86 20.34
N PRO A 611 2.94 -14.59 21.14
CA PRO A 611 1.92 -15.52 20.61
C PRO A 611 0.82 -14.83 19.81
N TYR A 612 0.65 -13.52 19.99
CA TYR A 612 -0.36 -12.68 19.34
C TYR A 612 0.22 -11.85 18.20
N LEU A 613 1.35 -11.17 18.45
CA LEU A 613 1.94 -10.21 17.52
C LEU A 613 2.96 -10.82 16.53
N CYS A 614 3.29 -12.11 16.66
CA CYS A 614 4.18 -12.78 15.72
C CYS A 614 3.42 -13.40 14.55
N ASP A 615 2.54 -14.32 14.84
CA ASP A 615 1.79 -15.12 13.87
C ASP A 615 0.31 -15.31 14.25
N GLY A 616 -0.18 -14.46 15.17
CA GLY A 616 -1.59 -14.41 15.54
C GLY A 616 -2.45 -13.69 14.52
N ARG A 617 -3.75 -13.82 14.66
CA ARG A 617 -4.79 -13.19 13.82
C ARG A 617 -5.36 -11.97 14.53
N MET A 618 -5.35 -10.81 13.90
CA MET A 618 -6.09 -9.66 14.41
C MET A 618 -7.61 -9.92 14.31
N ILE A 619 -8.33 -9.66 15.39
CA ILE A 619 -9.78 -9.84 15.49
C ILE A 619 -10.46 -8.49 15.78
N PRO A 620 -11.80 -8.37 15.60
CA PRO A 620 -12.51 -7.14 15.94
C PRO A 620 -12.20 -6.70 17.37
N THR A 621 -11.72 -5.46 17.49
CA THR A 621 -11.33 -4.92 18.80
C THR A 621 -12.58 -4.56 19.60
N PRO A 622 -12.76 -5.09 20.83
CA PRO A 622 -13.73 -4.52 21.76
C PRO A 622 -13.43 -3.03 21.87
N ALA A 623 -14.38 -2.15 21.73
CA ALA A 623 -14.15 -0.71 21.69
C ALA A 623 -13.89 -0.16 23.12
N PRO A 624 -12.66 -0.25 23.69
CA PRO A 624 -12.36 0.34 24.99
C PRO A 624 -12.35 1.86 24.84
N ASP A 625 -12.79 2.56 25.89
CA ASP A 625 -12.52 3.98 26.02
C ASP A 625 -11.04 4.15 26.42
N VAL A 626 -10.24 4.60 25.49
CA VAL A 626 -8.77 4.77 25.65
C VAL A 626 -8.37 6.24 25.83
N GLY A 627 -9.35 7.14 25.88
CA GLY A 627 -9.11 8.59 25.84
C GLY A 627 -8.58 9.08 24.49
N GLU A 628 -8.41 10.37 24.38
CA GLU A 628 -7.96 11.01 23.13
C GLU A 628 -6.82 12.00 23.39
N VAL A 629 -6.01 12.21 22.37
CA VAL A 629 -4.90 13.16 22.33
C VAL A 629 -4.91 13.93 21.02
N VAL A 630 -4.54 15.21 21.06
CA VAL A 630 -4.45 16.05 19.87
C VAL A 630 -3.00 16.12 19.41
N TYR A 631 -2.77 15.67 18.19
CA TYR A 631 -1.53 15.91 17.44
C TYR A 631 -1.78 16.89 16.31
N HIS A 632 -0.73 17.54 15.83
CA HIS A 632 -0.80 18.41 14.68
C HIS A 632 -0.19 17.68 13.48
N VAL A 633 -0.89 17.76 12.36
CA VAL A 633 -0.46 17.13 11.11
C VAL A 633 -0.20 18.22 10.06
N LEU A 634 0.84 17.98 9.26
CA LEU A 634 1.18 18.89 8.16
C LEU A 634 0.16 18.72 7.03
N THR A 635 -0.34 19.85 6.54
CA THR A 635 -1.22 19.93 5.38
C THR A 635 -0.64 20.94 4.37
N PHE A 636 -1.25 21.08 3.21
CA PHE A 636 -1.00 22.19 2.31
C PHE A 636 -2.24 23.08 2.28
N PRO A 637 -2.15 24.38 2.75
CA PRO A 637 -1.00 25.02 3.39
C PRO A 637 -1.11 25.02 4.92
N GLY A 638 -0.15 24.45 5.63
CA GLY A 638 -0.02 24.65 7.07
C GLY A 638 -0.19 23.39 7.92
N THR A 639 -0.74 23.56 9.12
CA THR A 639 -0.98 22.45 10.05
C THR A 639 -2.43 22.45 10.52
N LYS A 640 -2.96 21.27 10.84
CA LYS A 640 -4.26 21.15 11.52
C LYS A 640 -4.21 20.17 12.68
N PRO A 641 -5.03 20.37 13.72
CA PRO A 641 -5.14 19.43 14.80
C PRO A 641 -5.85 18.15 14.31
N LEU A 642 -5.39 17.00 14.79
CA LEU A 642 -6.01 15.70 14.58
C LEU A 642 -6.19 15.03 15.94
N LEU A 643 -7.41 14.61 16.22
CA LEU A 643 -7.76 13.87 17.43
C LEU A 643 -7.51 12.38 17.20
N LEU A 644 -6.65 11.79 18.02
CA LEU A 644 -6.22 10.40 17.93
C LEU A 644 -6.41 9.69 19.26
N PRO A 645 -6.50 8.34 19.29
CA PRO A 645 -6.54 7.58 20.54
C PRO A 645 -5.30 7.84 21.38
N ALA A 646 -5.46 8.07 22.69
CA ALA A 646 -4.33 8.27 23.59
C ALA A 646 -3.56 6.95 23.85
N VAL A 647 -4.23 5.83 23.82
CA VAL A 647 -3.65 4.48 23.96
C VAL A 647 -4.06 3.67 22.73
N HIS A 648 -3.11 2.97 22.11
CA HIS A 648 -3.42 2.05 21.03
C HIS A 648 -4.00 0.76 21.58
N ALA A 649 -5.11 0.31 20.99
CA ALA A 649 -5.81 -0.89 21.39
C ALA A 649 -6.06 -1.80 20.20
N THR A 650 -5.58 -3.03 20.25
CA THR A 650 -5.78 -4.05 19.21
C THR A 650 -6.10 -5.40 19.83
N ALA A 651 -7.01 -6.15 19.24
CA ALA A 651 -7.39 -7.46 19.73
C ALA A 651 -6.88 -8.57 18.79
N TRP A 652 -6.45 -9.66 19.39
CA TRP A 652 -5.74 -10.74 18.72
C TRP A 652 -6.21 -12.11 19.18
N GLU A 653 -6.15 -13.07 18.27
CA GLU A 653 -6.31 -14.48 18.55
C GLU A 653 -4.98 -15.20 18.22
N ALA A 654 -4.39 -15.86 19.20
CA ALA A 654 -3.19 -16.65 19.02
C ALA A 654 -3.50 -17.99 18.33
N VAL A 655 -2.46 -18.68 17.87
CA VAL A 655 -2.58 -19.96 17.18
C VAL A 655 -3.29 -21.04 18.03
N ASP A 656 -3.16 -20.97 19.34
CA ASP A 656 -3.84 -21.89 20.29
C ASP A 656 -5.31 -21.53 20.56
N GLY A 657 -5.83 -20.47 19.91
CA GLY A 657 -7.19 -19.97 20.07
C GLY A 657 -7.41 -19.05 21.29
N SER A 658 -6.37 -18.79 22.08
CA SER A 658 -6.45 -17.78 23.15
C SER A 658 -6.58 -16.38 22.55
N ARG A 659 -7.38 -15.51 23.20
CA ARG A 659 -7.64 -14.14 22.75
C ARG A 659 -7.16 -13.13 23.77
N ALA A 660 -6.64 -12.02 23.25
CA ALA A 660 -6.18 -10.92 24.09
C ALA A 660 -6.43 -9.56 23.45
N LEU A 661 -6.67 -8.57 24.29
CA LEU A 661 -6.59 -7.15 23.97
C LEU A 661 -5.21 -6.65 24.40
N ILE A 662 -4.48 -6.03 23.50
CA ILE A 662 -3.19 -5.39 23.75
C ILE A 662 -3.42 -3.88 23.77
N LEU A 663 -3.04 -3.25 24.87
CA LEU A 663 -3.07 -1.80 25.09
C LEU A 663 -1.64 -1.29 25.14
N VAL A 664 -1.31 -0.26 24.35
CA VAL A 664 0.05 0.32 24.29
C VAL A 664 -0.02 1.81 24.59
N ASN A 665 0.64 2.25 25.64
CA ASN A 665 0.68 3.64 26.10
C ASN A 665 2.03 4.30 25.72
N PRO A 666 2.05 5.25 24.77
CA PRO A 666 3.30 5.96 24.38
C PRO A 666 3.69 7.09 25.33
N HIS A 667 2.81 7.47 26.28
CA HIS A 667 2.96 8.65 27.14
C HIS A 667 3.77 8.36 28.40
N GLU A 668 4.33 9.42 28.97
CA GLU A 668 5.14 9.36 30.21
C GLU A 668 4.28 9.21 31.48
N GLU A 669 2.97 9.30 31.33
CA GLU A 669 2.00 9.14 32.41
C GLU A 669 1.22 7.84 32.22
N GLU A 670 0.80 7.24 33.33
CA GLU A 670 -0.15 6.12 33.25
C GLU A 670 -1.46 6.56 32.58
N ARG A 671 -2.09 5.64 31.89
CA ARG A 671 -3.39 5.86 31.25
C ARG A 671 -4.40 4.82 31.76
N VAL A 672 -5.61 5.28 31.99
CA VAL A 672 -6.72 4.40 32.34
C VAL A 672 -7.57 4.16 31.11
N CYS A 673 -7.71 2.90 30.72
CA CYS A 673 -8.58 2.46 29.65
C CYS A 673 -9.78 1.75 30.25
N ARG A 674 -10.99 2.08 29.78
CA ARG A 674 -12.23 1.48 30.31
C ARG A 674 -12.87 0.53 29.31
N MET A 675 -13.23 -0.67 29.76
CA MET A 675 -13.98 -1.64 28.97
C MET A 675 -15.18 -2.14 29.80
N GLY A 676 -16.38 -1.73 29.39
CA GLY A 676 -17.56 -1.89 30.19
C GLY A 676 -17.41 -1.18 31.56
N ASP A 677 -17.60 -1.90 32.64
CA ASP A 677 -17.47 -1.37 34.03
C ASP A 677 -16.06 -1.55 34.61
N THR A 678 -15.09 -2.01 33.85
CA THR A 678 -13.73 -2.32 34.32
C THR A 678 -12.71 -1.31 33.79
N ASP A 679 -11.94 -0.74 34.72
CA ASP A 679 -10.82 0.15 34.44
C ASP A 679 -9.50 -0.64 34.41
N TYR A 680 -8.72 -0.42 33.38
CA TYR A 680 -7.40 -1.02 33.17
C TYR A 680 -6.34 0.07 33.14
N VAL A 681 -5.42 0.05 34.08
CA VAL A 681 -4.28 0.97 34.12
C VAL A 681 -3.21 0.44 33.17
N VAL A 682 -2.76 1.26 32.21
CA VAL A 682 -1.62 0.98 31.32
C VAL A 682 -0.43 1.81 31.79
N PRO A 683 0.70 1.18 32.16
CA PRO A 683 1.86 1.89 32.68
C PRO A 683 2.43 2.93 31.69
N PRO A 684 3.21 3.92 32.18
CA PRO A 684 3.88 4.90 31.31
C PRO A 684 4.85 4.22 30.34
N MET A 685 4.82 4.61 29.07
CA MET A 685 5.72 4.12 28.00
C MET A 685 5.84 2.59 28.00
N ASP A 686 4.71 1.90 28.11
CA ASP A 686 4.65 0.44 28.23
C ASP A 686 3.35 -0.10 27.64
N ALA A 687 3.15 -1.40 27.75
CA ALA A 687 1.97 -2.09 27.26
C ALA A 687 1.31 -2.94 28.36
N ARG A 688 0.07 -3.34 28.09
CA ARG A 688 -0.69 -4.27 28.94
C ARG A 688 -1.48 -5.25 28.08
N LEU A 689 -1.42 -6.53 28.45
CA LEU A 689 -2.23 -7.59 27.87
C LEU A 689 -3.42 -7.91 28.78
N ILE A 690 -4.60 -8.00 28.18
CA ILE A 690 -5.85 -8.38 28.83
C ILE A 690 -6.39 -9.61 28.11
N LYS A 691 -6.55 -10.72 28.81
CA LYS A 691 -7.20 -11.93 28.24
C LYS A 691 -8.69 -11.65 28.01
N LEU A 692 -9.19 -12.05 26.81
CA LEU A 692 -10.58 -11.89 26.39
C LEU A 692 -11.37 -13.19 26.57
#